data_dc92730796636782ddb2b6c2eeb6d908
#
_entry.id   dc92730796636782ddb2b6c2eeb6d908
#
_cell.length_a   1.000
_cell.length_b   1.000
_cell.length_c   1.000
_cell.angle_alpha   90.00
_cell.angle_beta   90.00
_cell.angle_gamma   90.00
#
_symmetry.space_group_name_H-M   'P 1'
#
loop_
_entity.id
_entity.type
_entity.pdbx_description
1 polymer ?
#
loop_
_entity_poly.entity_id
_entity_poly.type
_entity_poly.pdbx_seq_one_letter_code
_entity_poly.pdbx_strand_id
1 'polypeptide(L)'
;MRRSLSRCVAAAAVFIFAFVIYSARPASRVSTILPPPDSKRAGDSTDHYRLPFGSNPFAPSEVRTTTGSFISADKFIPASYCARCHADAHRQWQESPHRNSFREPFYKKNVELFIDQYGIEYTRHCEGCHNPVALVSGALTKGSKLARPFDEEGVTCTVCHSIERVTWLEGIGSYELRPPALLLDENGKPWRGEVRDKTILANVDAHRRAMMKDFYKTPEFCAVCHKSALPREIENYKWRRAFSAYDEWQMSSHSNESPLPFYKKPRNTCQSCHMKPEEARSDLAATQGKIASHRWPASNTAIPHFYGFKDQEQAVIDFLKAGNLSVDIFTLKKGPAYPTQREATDLITLRKGVAGINLVNGFTAISIIDAALYPGHLKPDETVIAPIDKQAFTIEPDETVTVGVVISNRGVGHFFPTELRDFFEPWVEFKVEDRHGRSIYHSGFLKPNGAVDDRAHVFQSVQVTEEGQWVRRHNIWETRGKAYDNYIAPGRSELIRYQFTIPKQTAGGLRITARVLYRKFNRYFSDWALGKSLNYPVVEMAGKSVALNVGENRPAVTILDQDDLIRFNNLGIALLDQLMFADARRAFEKTTAINPAYDDGYVNQALATSWTDFGVMHELLDRSLALSPTNARALYYKGALLRMAGKPADALELFKQIEPRFPRDRMTLNQMGECYRALGRPADARAAFERVLAIDPDDITALYYIVDAYRQTGAAEIADKTNLTYLDRFEDWRIHYLANEYIKRDEVARVEAVPWHVHADVDMGAATNADPIYWTSEGVPKKKESVKQLPPRPPR
;
A
#
# COMPACT_ATOMS: atom_id res chain seq x y z
N MET A 1 19.12 23.05 32.70
CA MET A 1 19.25 22.78 31.28
C MET A 1 20.44 21.88 30.89
N ARG A 2 21.67 22.08 31.34
CA ARG A 2 22.85 21.22 30.98
C ARG A 2 22.82 19.79 31.52
N ARG A 3 22.04 19.46 32.56
CA ARG A 3 21.94 18.09 33.10
C ARG A 3 20.88 17.21 32.43
N SER A 4 19.95 17.78 31.67
CA SER A 4 18.94 17.00 30.93
C SER A 4 19.44 16.57 29.57
N LEU A 5 20.27 17.36 28.89
CA LEU A 5 20.90 16.98 27.63
C LEU A 5 21.83 15.74 27.76
N SER A 6 22.56 15.66 28.90
CA SER A 6 23.49 14.54 29.09
C SER A 6 22.78 13.16 29.27
N ARG A 7 21.52 13.18 29.74
CA ARG A 7 20.74 11.92 29.87
C ARG A 7 20.09 11.46 28.54
N CYS A 8 19.75 12.38 27.66
CA CYS A 8 19.25 12.04 26.33
C CYS A 8 20.37 11.49 25.43
N VAL A 9 21.59 12.01 25.52
CA VAL A 9 22.75 11.51 24.78
C VAL A 9 23.21 10.15 25.30
N ALA A 10 23.09 9.86 26.60
CA ALA A 10 23.42 8.56 27.17
C ALA A 10 22.41 7.47 26.77
N ALA A 11 21.12 7.79 26.62
CA ALA A 11 20.12 6.84 26.13
C ALA A 11 20.33 6.48 24.66
N ALA A 12 20.71 7.42 23.81
CA ALA A 12 21.05 7.17 22.41
C ALA A 12 22.33 6.31 22.26
N ALA A 13 23.34 6.54 23.12
CA ALA A 13 24.59 5.76 23.07
C ALA A 13 24.41 4.30 23.50
N VAL A 14 23.49 3.99 24.41
CA VAL A 14 23.19 2.62 24.85
C VAL A 14 22.48 1.83 23.76
N PHE A 15 21.64 2.47 22.93
CA PHE A 15 21.01 1.80 21.80
C PHE A 15 21.99 1.47 20.66
N ILE A 16 23.00 2.30 20.44
CA ILE A 16 24.02 2.07 19.39
C ILE A 16 24.98 0.91 19.81
N PHE A 17 25.27 0.74 21.10
CA PHE A 17 26.17 -0.32 21.58
C PHE A 17 25.52 -1.71 21.62
N ALA A 18 24.20 -1.80 21.81
CA ALA A 18 23.48 -3.07 21.74
C ALA A 18 23.40 -3.65 20.32
N PHE A 19 23.57 -2.84 19.30
CA PHE A 19 23.47 -3.26 17.89
C PHE A 19 24.73 -3.94 17.34
N VAL A 20 25.88 -3.75 17.96
CA VAL A 20 27.19 -4.25 17.44
C VAL A 20 27.54 -5.65 17.95
N ILE A 21 26.89 -6.17 18.98
CA ILE A 21 27.32 -7.44 19.64
C ILE A 21 26.48 -8.67 19.22
N TYR A 22 25.43 -8.51 18.38
CA TYR A 22 24.49 -9.61 18.08
C TYR A 22 24.65 -10.27 16.70
N SER A 23 25.78 -10.11 16.02
CA SER A 23 25.98 -10.61 14.65
C SER A 23 26.67 -11.96 14.53
N ALA A 24 26.64 -12.84 15.54
CA ALA A 24 27.19 -14.17 15.37
C ALA A 24 26.51 -15.21 16.29
N ARG A 25 25.40 -15.78 15.89
CA ARG A 25 25.00 -17.15 16.29
C ARG A 25 24.27 -17.85 15.16
N PRO A 26 24.54 -19.12 14.86
CA PRO A 26 23.87 -19.87 13.81
C PRO A 26 22.42 -20.18 14.23
N ALA A 27 21.48 -19.94 13.30
CA ALA A 27 20.07 -20.23 13.49
C ALA A 27 19.84 -21.74 13.62
N SER A 28 19.42 -22.18 14.80
CA SER A 28 18.80 -23.48 14.96
C SER A 28 17.36 -23.42 14.43
N ARG A 29 17.01 -24.35 13.57
CA ARG A 29 15.67 -24.54 13.00
C ARG A 29 14.65 -24.71 14.13
N VAL A 30 13.75 -23.77 14.31
CA VAL A 30 12.53 -23.98 15.10
C VAL A 30 11.35 -23.42 14.30
N SER A 31 10.67 -24.32 13.62
CA SER A 31 9.32 -24.11 13.11
C SER A 31 8.38 -24.17 14.31
N THR A 32 7.75 -23.06 14.69
CA THR A 32 6.70 -23.07 15.71
C THR A 32 5.53 -22.21 15.29
N ILE A 33 4.77 -22.75 14.36
CA ILE A 33 3.34 -22.44 14.24
C ILE A 33 2.66 -23.30 15.32
N LEU A 34 1.70 -22.71 16.07
CA LEU A 34 0.85 -23.50 16.98
C LEU A 34 0.28 -24.67 16.20
N PRO A 35 0.42 -25.91 16.65
CA PRO A 35 -0.15 -27.05 15.94
C PRO A 35 -1.69 -26.87 15.90
N PRO A 36 -2.32 -27.02 14.73
CA PRO A 36 -3.76 -27.16 14.68
C PRO A 36 -4.18 -28.42 15.43
N PRO A 37 -5.40 -28.50 15.96
CA PRO A 37 -5.89 -29.73 16.58
C PRO A 37 -5.79 -30.87 15.58
N ASP A 38 -5.37 -32.05 16.05
CA ASP A 38 -5.13 -33.25 15.26
C ASP A 38 -6.22 -33.47 14.19
N SER A 39 -5.87 -33.25 12.93
CA SER A 39 -6.72 -33.59 11.80
C SER A 39 -6.66 -35.09 11.55
N LYS A 40 -7.69 -35.83 11.93
CA LYS A 40 -7.84 -37.22 11.49
C LYS A 40 -7.99 -37.23 9.98
N ARG A 41 -7.10 -37.92 9.28
CA ARG A 41 -7.17 -38.18 7.85
C ARG A 41 -8.50 -38.90 7.53
N ALA A 42 -9.35 -38.28 6.72
CA ALA A 42 -10.36 -39.05 5.98
C ALA A 42 -9.63 -39.85 4.91
N GLY A 43 -9.67 -41.17 4.97
CA GLY A 43 -9.06 -42.01 3.96
C GLY A 43 -9.77 -41.82 2.65
N ASP A 44 -9.07 -41.19 1.69
CA ASP A 44 -9.27 -41.44 0.29
C ASP A 44 -8.29 -40.68 -0.62
N SER A 45 -7.81 -41.31 -1.66
CA SER A 45 -7.16 -40.79 -2.90
C SER A 45 -5.97 -39.82 -2.78
N THR A 46 -5.45 -39.53 -1.61
CA THR A 46 -4.34 -38.61 -1.37
C THR A 46 -3.05 -39.28 -0.90
N ASP A 47 -2.85 -40.56 -1.19
CA ASP A 47 -1.67 -41.32 -0.77
C ASP A 47 -0.34 -40.71 -1.24
N HIS A 48 -0.38 -39.93 -2.31
CA HIS A 48 0.75 -39.19 -2.85
C HIS A 48 0.79 -37.71 -2.42
N TYR A 49 -0.19 -37.22 -1.60
CA TYR A 49 -0.24 -35.85 -1.13
C TYR A 49 0.84 -35.60 -0.08
N ARG A 50 1.74 -34.67 -0.37
CA ARG A 50 2.82 -34.31 0.55
C ARG A 50 2.43 -33.14 1.44
N LEU A 51 2.89 -33.17 2.68
CA LEU A 51 2.74 -32.09 3.66
C LEU A 51 4.11 -31.43 3.93
N PRO A 52 4.70 -30.71 2.94
CA PRO A 52 6.06 -30.15 3.08
C PRO A 52 6.14 -29.02 4.12
N PHE A 53 4.97 -28.44 4.48
CA PHE A 53 4.87 -27.26 5.34
C PHE A 53 4.22 -27.56 6.71
N GLY A 54 4.30 -28.80 7.19
CA GLY A 54 3.74 -29.20 8.48
C GLY A 54 2.42 -29.94 8.37
N SER A 55 1.67 -30.04 9.47
CA SER A 55 0.45 -30.88 9.56
C SER A 55 -0.78 -30.25 8.90
N ASN A 56 -0.80 -28.94 8.67
CA ASN A 56 -1.89 -28.30 7.94
C ASN A 56 -1.81 -28.66 6.43
N PRO A 57 -2.79 -29.39 5.86
CA PRO A 57 -2.74 -29.82 4.47
C PRO A 57 -2.86 -28.65 3.49
N PHE A 58 -3.31 -27.49 3.93
CA PHE A 58 -3.50 -26.30 3.09
C PHE A 58 -2.30 -25.34 3.15
N ALA A 59 -1.36 -25.56 4.09
CA ALA A 59 -0.17 -24.73 4.22
C ALA A 59 0.65 -24.75 2.90
N PRO A 60 1.31 -23.61 2.56
CA PRO A 60 1.49 -22.39 3.35
C PRO A 60 0.35 -21.36 3.25
N SER A 61 -0.82 -21.71 2.71
CA SER A 61 -2.04 -20.91 2.88
C SER A 61 -2.60 -21.05 4.29
N GLU A 62 -3.26 -20.00 4.76
CA GLU A 62 -3.92 -19.99 6.07
C GLU A 62 -5.37 -20.49 6.03
N VAL A 63 -5.81 -20.98 4.89
CA VAL A 63 -7.13 -21.59 4.72
C VAL A 63 -7.31 -22.76 5.70
N ARG A 64 -8.50 -22.84 6.27
CA ARG A 64 -8.94 -23.96 7.09
C ARG A 64 -10.32 -24.44 6.61
N THR A 65 -10.66 -25.67 6.94
CA THR A 65 -12.00 -26.21 6.74
C THR A 65 -12.64 -26.54 8.09
N THR A 66 -13.95 -26.38 8.18
CA THR A 66 -14.70 -26.72 9.43
C THR A 66 -14.60 -28.19 9.79
N THR A 67 -14.22 -29.04 8.85
CA THR A 67 -14.04 -30.50 9.05
C THR A 67 -12.60 -30.87 9.42
N GLY A 68 -11.65 -29.92 9.30
CA GLY A 68 -10.21 -30.20 9.45
C GLY A 68 -9.65 -31.11 8.34
N SER A 69 -10.40 -31.37 7.27
CA SER A 69 -10.05 -32.28 6.18
C SER A 69 -10.36 -31.67 4.81
N PHE A 70 -9.95 -32.34 3.74
CA PHE A 70 -10.29 -31.94 2.38
C PHE A 70 -11.80 -31.93 2.12
N ILE A 71 -12.22 -30.99 1.26
CA ILE A 71 -13.56 -30.91 0.71
C ILE A 71 -13.48 -31.32 -0.75
N SER A 72 -14.09 -32.45 -1.12
CA SER A 72 -14.07 -32.92 -2.52
C SER A 72 -14.62 -31.87 -3.48
N ALA A 73 -13.98 -31.73 -4.66
CA ALA A 73 -14.33 -30.71 -5.65
C ALA A 73 -15.80 -30.83 -6.16
N ASP A 74 -16.37 -32.04 -6.14
CA ASP A 74 -17.77 -32.27 -6.52
C ASP A 74 -18.80 -31.66 -5.54
N LYS A 75 -18.37 -31.28 -4.35
CA LYS A 75 -19.22 -30.55 -3.40
C LYS A 75 -19.42 -29.09 -3.77
N PHE A 76 -18.51 -28.53 -4.58
CA PHE A 76 -18.64 -27.15 -5.05
C PHE A 76 -19.61 -27.10 -6.23
N ILE A 77 -20.73 -26.45 -6.00
CA ILE A 77 -21.81 -26.37 -6.97
C ILE A 77 -21.38 -25.38 -8.06
N PRO A 78 -21.44 -25.78 -9.34
CA PRO A 78 -21.09 -24.88 -10.45
C PRO A 78 -21.91 -23.58 -10.41
N ALA A 79 -21.27 -22.45 -10.69
CA ALA A 79 -21.90 -21.13 -10.65
C ALA A 79 -23.11 -21.03 -11.63
N SER A 80 -23.11 -21.82 -12.71
CA SER A 80 -24.23 -21.94 -13.66
C SER A 80 -25.52 -22.44 -13.01
N TYR A 81 -25.45 -23.20 -11.92
CA TYR A 81 -26.63 -23.58 -11.14
C TYR A 81 -27.25 -22.36 -10.46
N CYS A 82 -26.42 -21.51 -9.84
CA CYS A 82 -26.85 -20.28 -9.19
C CYS A 82 -27.48 -19.28 -10.17
N ALA A 83 -26.98 -19.25 -11.40
CA ALA A 83 -27.49 -18.41 -12.51
C ALA A 83 -28.98 -18.56 -12.78
N ARG A 84 -29.57 -19.73 -12.42
CA ARG A 84 -31.00 -20.03 -12.66
C ARG A 84 -31.92 -19.12 -11.86
N CYS A 85 -31.46 -18.62 -10.72
CA CYS A 85 -32.21 -17.71 -9.84
C CYS A 85 -31.50 -16.35 -9.66
N HIS A 86 -30.19 -16.32 -9.80
CA HIS A 86 -29.34 -15.15 -9.60
C HIS A 86 -28.64 -14.76 -10.91
N ALA A 87 -29.45 -14.53 -11.97
CA ALA A 87 -28.94 -14.29 -13.32
C ALA A 87 -28.08 -13.04 -13.44
N ASP A 88 -28.46 -11.95 -12.74
CA ASP A 88 -27.71 -10.68 -12.79
C ASP A 88 -26.41 -10.76 -11.99
N ALA A 89 -26.44 -11.34 -10.77
CA ALA A 89 -25.24 -11.57 -9.99
C ALA A 89 -24.26 -12.49 -10.72
N HIS A 90 -24.77 -13.58 -11.33
CA HIS A 90 -23.93 -14.49 -12.10
C HIS A 90 -23.29 -13.83 -13.32
N ARG A 91 -24.04 -13.03 -14.09
CA ARG A 91 -23.52 -12.29 -15.27
C ARG A 91 -22.39 -11.34 -14.83
N GLN A 92 -22.59 -10.58 -13.74
CA GLN A 92 -21.59 -9.67 -13.21
C GLN A 92 -20.35 -10.43 -12.73
N TRP A 93 -20.52 -11.51 -11.95
CA TRP A 93 -19.43 -12.36 -11.50
C TRP A 93 -18.68 -13.00 -12.66
N GLN A 94 -19.36 -13.46 -13.70
CA GLN A 94 -18.75 -14.13 -14.86
C GLN A 94 -17.70 -13.25 -15.56
N GLU A 95 -17.91 -11.94 -15.60
CA GLU A 95 -16.99 -10.97 -16.18
C GLU A 95 -15.95 -10.44 -15.17
N SER A 96 -16.14 -10.70 -13.88
CA SER A 96 -15.36 -10.13 -12.80
C SER A 96 -13.95 -10.70 -12.65
N PRO A 97 -13.04 -9.98 -11.95
CA PRO A 97 -11.73 -10.50 -11.59
C PRO A 97 -11.79 -11.76 -10.73
N HIS A 98 -12.80 -11.94 -9.87
CA HIS A 98 -12.92 -13.12 -9.00
C HIS A 98 -13.13 -14.42 -9.78
N ARG A 99 -14.03 -14.43 -10.75
CA ARG A 99 -14.18 -15.60 -11.61
C ARG A 99 -12.91 -15.86 -12.43
N ASN A 100 -12.26 -14.81 -12.88
CA ASN A 100 -11.12 -14.90 -13.77
C ASN A 100 -9.78 -14.99 -13.02
N SER A 101 -9.77 -15.05 -11.69
CA SER A 101 -8.58 -14.98 -10.83
C SER A 101 -7.53 -16.06 -11.12
N PHE A 102 -7.94 -17.26 -11.55
CA PHE A 102 -7.02 -18.34 -11.89
C PHE A 102 -6.84 -18.52 -13.40
N ARG A 103 -7.93 -18.41 -14.19
CA ARG A 103 -7.91 -18.74 -15.61
C ARG A 103 -7.23 -17.71 -16.51
N GLU A 104 -7.03 -16.49 -16.02
CA GLU A 104 -6.48 -15.41 -16.80
C GLU A 104 -4.99 -15.65 -17.16
N PRO A 105 -4.56 -15.29 -18.38
CA PRO A 105 -3.28 -15.73 -18.90
C PRO A 105 -2.07 -15.16 -18.16
N PHE A 106 -2.18 -13.99 -17.57
CA PHE A 106 -1.10 -13.31 -16.84
C PHE A 106 -0.78 -14.05 -15.54
N TYR A 107 -1.82 -14.39 -14.78
CA TYR A 107 -1.68 -15.19 -13.57
C TYR A 107 -1.19 -16.60 -13.88
N LYS A 108 -1.80 -17.28 -14.87
CA LYS A 108 -1.37 -18.62 -15.28
C LYS A 108 0.12 -18.65 -15.63
N LYS A 109 0.60 -17.66 -16.40
CA LYS A 109 2.00 -17.59 -16.78
C LYS A 109 2.94 -17.40 -15.59
N ASN A 110 2.53 -16.61 -14.61
CA ASN A 110 3.28 -16.40 -13.38
C ASN A 110 3.28 -17.66 -12.50
N VAL A 111 2.13 -18.33 -12.35
CA VAL A 111 2.02 -19.60 -11.60
C VAL A 111 2.80 -20.73 -12.28
N GLU A 112 2.81 -20.83 -13.61
CA GLU A 112 3.65 -21.78 -14.35
C GLU A 112 5.13 -21.55 -14.01
N LEU A 113 5.60 -20.30 -14.02
CA LEU A 113 6.98 -19.98 -13.63
C LEU A 113 7.29 -20.43 -12.19
N PHE A 114 6.34 -20.23 -11.27
CA PHE A 114 6.50 -20.67 -9.88
C PHE A 114 6.54 -22.19 -9.74
N ILE A 115 5.67 -22.90 -10.48
CA ILE A 115 5.64 -24.37 -10.51
C ILE A 115 6.95 -24.95 -11.08
N ASP A 116 7.47 -24.33 -12.14
CA ASP A 116 8.73 -24.77 -12.76
C ASP A 116 9.91 -24.65 -11.79
N GLN A 117 9.90 -23.65 -10.90
CA GLN A 117 10.96 -23.40 -9.94
C GLN A 117 10.82 -24.23 -8.66
N TYR A 118 9.61 -24.35 -8.12
CA TYR A 118 9.39 -24.88 -6.77
C TYR A 118 8.50 -26.13 -6.73
N GLY A 119 7.66 -26.33 -7.73
CA GLY A 119 6.67 -27.39 -7.77
C GLY A 119 5.26 -26.91 -7.42
N ILE A 120 4.26 -27.69 -7.82
CA ILE A 120 2.84 -27.34 -7.68
C ILE A 120 2.39 -27.22 -6.21
N GLU A 121 3.02 -27.94 -5.30
CA GLU A 121 2.69 -27.92 -3.88
C GLU A 121 2.86 -26.53 -3.25
N TYR A 122 3.78 -25.72 -3.76
CA TYR A 122 4.03 -24.36 -3.30
C TYR A 122 2.93 -23.40 -3.72
N THR A 123 2.19 -23.70 -4.80
CA THR A 123 1.06 -22.86 -5.25
C THR A 123 -0.12 -22.86 -4.28
N ARG A 124 -0.15 -23.75 -3.28
CA ARG A 124 -1.14 -23.72 -2.20
C ARG A 124 -1.20 -22.34 -1.54
N HIS A 125 -0.08 -21.62 -1.49
CA HIS A 125 -0.02 -20.24 -1.02
C HIS A 125 -0.92 -19.31 -1.84
N CYS A 126 -0.83 -19.40 -3.17
CA CYS A 126 -1.56 -18.53 -4.09
C CYS A 126 -3.04 -18.91 -4.19
N GLU A 127 -3.30 -20.25 -4.20
CA GLU A 127 -4.61 -20.79 -4.57
C GLU A 127 -5.64 -20.66 -3.44
N GLY A 128 -5.23 -20.31 -2.23
CA GLY A 128 -6.15 -19.90 -1.17
C GLY A 128 -7.01 -18.70 -1.54
N CYS A 129 -6.52 -17.83 -2.45
CA CYS A 129 -7.20 -16.64 -2.94
C CYS A 129 -7.60 -16.74 -4.42
N HIS A 130 -6.84 -17.47 -5.26
CA HIS A 130 -7.04 -17.50 -6.70
C HIS A 130 -7.85 -18.71 -7.18
N ASN A 131 -7.71 -19.88 -6.52
CA ASN A 131 -8.47 -21.11 -6.83
C ASN A 131 -8.70 -21.93 -5.56
N PRO A 132 -9.53 -21.47 -4.63
CA PRO A 132 -9.75 -22.17 -3.36
C PRO A 132 -10.25 -23.60 -3.52
N VAL A 133 -11.01 -23.90 -4.58
CA VAL A 133 -11.47 -25.26 -4.85
C VAL A 133 -10.29 -26.21 -5.08
N ALA A 134 -9.28 -25.78 -5.85
CA ALA A 134 -8.08 -26.57 -6.07
C ALA A 134 -7.32 -26.85 -4.77
N LEU A 135 -7.22 -25.84 -3.91
CA LEU A 135 -6.54 -25.96 -2.62
C LEU A 135 -7.27 -26.93 -1.69
N VAL A 136 -8.56 -26.68 -1.43
CA VAL A 136 -9.29 -27.43 -0.40
C VAL A 136 -9.70 -28.84 -0.85
N SER A 137 -9.65 -29.14 -2.15
CA SER A 137 -9.88 -30.50 -2.68
C SER A 137 -8.62 -31.38 -2.70
N GLY A 138 -7.45 -30.82 -2.32
CA GLY A 138 -6.20 -31.57 -2.38
C GLY A 138 -5.61 -31.69 -3.78
N ALA A 139 -6.08 -30.91 -4.75
CA ALA A 139 -5.66 -31.00 -6.14
C ALA A 139 -4.32 -30.29 -6.45
N LEU A 140 -3.61 -29.79 -5.43
CA LEU A 140 -2.30 -29.15 -5.55
C LEU A 140 -1.21 -30.07 -5.02
N THR A 141 -1.01 -31.18 -5.72
CA THR A 141 -0.01 -32.20 -5.39
C THR A 141 0.76 -32.62 -6.62
N LYS A 142 1.94 -33.20 -6.45
CA LYS A 142 2.82 -33.60 -7.54
C LYS A 142 2.10 -34.45 -8.56
N GLY A 143 2.18 -34.03 -9.84
CA GLY A 143 1.50 -34.70 -10.96
C GLY A 143 0.08 -34.19 -11.26
N SER A 144 -0.47 -33.28 -10.46
CA SER A 144 -1.74 -32.63 -10.76
C SER A 144 -1.64 -31.77 -12.02
N LYS A 145 -2.71 -31.74 -12.81
CA LYS A 145 -2.80 -30.89 -14.03
C LYS A 145 -3.52 -29.60 -13.72
N LEU A 146 -3.13 -28.52 -14.39
CA LEU A 146 -3.77 -27.18 -14.28
C LEU A 146 -4.85 -26.97 -15.35
N ALA A 147 -5.70 -27.96 -15.59
CA ALA A 147 -6.78 -27.90 -16.59
C ALA A 147 -7.98 -28.71 -16.11
N ARG A 148 -8.51 -28.34 -14.94
CA ARG A 148 -9.65 -29.00 -14.32
C ARG A 148 -10.91 -28.16 -14.53
N PRO A 149 -12.12 -28.73 -14.54
CA PRO A 149 -13.36 -27.96 -14.77
C PRO A 149 -13.52 -26.76 -13.82
N PHE A 150 -13.17 -26.91 -12.56
CA PHE A 150 -13.27 -25.83 -11.56
C PHE A 150 -12.21 -24.73 -11.71
N ASP A 151 -11.13 -24.97 -12.48
CA ASP A 151 -10.12 -23.94 -12.76
C ASP A 151 -10.70 -22.78 -13.60
N GLU A 152 -11.82 -22.99 -14.28
CA GLU A 152 -12.51 -21.97 -15.04
C GLU A 152 -13.38 -21.03 -14.19
N GLU A 153 -13.60 -21.36 -12.92
CA GLU A 153 -14.46 -20.56 -12.01
C GLU A 153 -13.69 -19.74 -10.97
N GLY A 154 -12.38 -19.96 -10.81
CA GLY A 154 -11.56 -19.19 -9.85
C GLY A 154 -12.17 -19.15 -8.45
N VAL A 155 -12.54 -17.95 -8.00
CA VAL A 155 -13.31 -17.75 -6.76
C VAL A 155 -14.81 -17.83 -7.10
N THR A 156 -15.37 -19.05 -7.01
CA THR A 156 -16.76 -19.32 -7.37
C THR A 156 -17.75 -18.90 -6.27
N CYS A 157 -19.05 -18.80 -6.63
CA CYS A 157 -20.14 -18.41 -5.72
C CYS A 157 -20.10 -19.20 -4.42
N THR A 158 -20.02 -20.52 -4.51
CA THR A 158 -20.06 -21.41 -3.34
C THR A 158 -18.77 -21.40 -2.51
N VAL A 159 -17.67 -20.85 -3.00
CA VAL A 159 -16.50 -20.55 -2.17
C VAL A 159 -16.80 -19.40 -1.24
N CYS A 160 -17.09 -18.19 -1.78
CA CYS A 160 -17.38 -17.02 -0.96
C CYS A 160 -18.54 -17.28 0.02
N HIS A 161 -19.63 -17.83 -0.46
CA HIS A 161 -20.84 -18.07 0.34
C HIS A 161 -20.79 -19.30 1.26
N SER A 162 -19.63 -19.98 1.33
CA SER A 162 -19.38 -21.06 2.30
C SER A 162 -18.30 -20.72 3.31
N ILE A 163 -17.71 -19.52 3.27
CA ILE A 163 -16.83 -19.03 4.33
C ILE A 163 -17.66 -18.85 5.61
N GLU A 164 -17.28 -19.55 6.69
CA GLU A 164 -17.98 -19.52 7.97
C GLU A 164 -17.49 -18.41 8.89
N ARG A 165 -16.20 -18.12 8.82
CA ARG A 165 -15.58 -17.04 9.62
C ARG A 165 -14.24 -16.63 9.06
N VAL A 166 -13.83 -15.41 9.38
CA VAL A 166 -12.46 -14.93 9.31
C VAL A 166 -11.72 -15.50 10.52
N THR A 167 -10.59 -16.16 10.31
CA THR A 167 -9.84 -16.78 11.40
C THR A 167 -8.96 -15.76 12.13
N TRP A 168 -8.25 -14.93 11.36
CA TRP A 168 -7.47 -13.78 11.81
C TRP A 168 -7.21 -12.81 10.65
N LEU A 169 -6.47 -11.73 10.92
CA LEU A 169 -6.26 -10.65 9.94
C LEU A 169 -4.83 -10.61 9.36
N GLU A 170 -4.21 -11.77 9.18
CA GLU A 170 -2.92 -11.88 8.51
C GLU A 170 -3.04 -11.90 6.97
N GLY A 171 -4.21 -12.29 6.46
CA GLY A 171 -4.44 -12.54 5.04
C GLY A 171 -4.03 -13.95 4.65
N ILE A 172 -3.54 -14.16 3.41
CA ILE A 172 -3.05 -15.45 2.90
C ILE A 172 -4.16 -16.53 2.92
N GLY A 173 -5.43 -16.14 2.74
CA GLY A 173 -6.56 -17.05 2.86
C GLY A 173 -6.95 -17.37 4.31
N SER A 174 -6.81 -16.42 5.23
CA SER A 174 -7.15 -16.60 6.66
C SER A 174 -8.65 -16.71 6.93
N TYR A 175 -9.28 -17.71 6.34
CA TYR A 175 -10.69 -18.02 6.51
C TYR A 175 -10.93 -19.50 6.79
N GLU A 176 -12.08 -19.81 7.37
CA GLU A 176 -12.55 -21.17 7.56
C GLU A 176 -13.72 -21.45 6.62
N LEU A 177 -13.59 -22.50 5.80
CA LEU A 177 -14.55 -22.88 4.79
C LEU A 177 -15.32 -24.14 5.24
N ARG A 178 -16.65 -24.09 5.20
CA ARG A 178 -17.46 -25.31 5.32
C ARG A 178 -17.67 -25.99 3.97
N PRO A 179 -17.99 -27.29 3.95
CA PRO A 179 -18.52 -27.91 2.73
C PRO A 179 -19.75 -27.13 2.25
N PRO A 180 -19.82 -26.77 0.94
CA PRO A 180 -20.94 -26.03 0.40
C PRO A 180 -22.30 -26.73 0.64
N ALA A 181 -23.29 -25.93 1.04
CA ALA A 181 -24.66 -26.38 1.21
C ALA A 181 -25.61 -25.26 0.78
N LEU A 182 -26.61 -25.58 -0.01
CA LEU A 182 -27.61 -24.61 -0.48
C LEU A 182 -28.68 -24.30 0.55
N LEU A 183 -28.88 -25.15 1.55
CA LEU A 183 -29.86 -24.99 2.63
C LEU A 183 -29.20 -25.39 3.94
N LEU A 184 -29.41 -24.61 4.98
CA LEU A 184 -29.08 -24.94 6.37
C LEU A 184 -30.36 -24.91 7.22
N ASP A 185 -30.50 -25.86 8.13
CA ASP A 185 -31.59 -25.86 9.13
C ASP A 185 -31.37 -24.75 10.19
N GLU A 186 -32.27 -24.66 11.16
CA GLU A 186 -32.19 -23.64 12.21
C GLU A 186 -30.97 -23.81 13.14
N ASN A 187 -30.39 -25.01 13.16
CA ASN A 187 -29.18 -25.32 13.93
C ASN A 187 -27.90 -25.18 13.10
N GLY A 188 -27.99 -24.63 11.89
CA GLY A 188 -26.86 -24.46 10.99
C GLY A 188 -26.33 -25.75 10.33
N LYS A 189 -27.10 -26.87 10.41
CA LYS A 189 -26.72 -28.13 9.76
C LYS A 189 -27.23 -28.19 8.33
N PRO A 190 -26.46 -28.83 7.41
CA PRO A 190 -26.92 -29.07 6.06
C PRO A 190 -28.26 -29.78 6.02
N TRP A 191 -29.13 -29.36 5.10
CA TRP A 191 -30.46 -29.90 4.89
C TRP A 191 -30.42 -31.40 4.61
N ARG A 192 -31.33 -32.13 5.25
CA ARG A 192 -31.47 -33.58 5.02
C ARG A 192 -32.42 -33.82 3.85
N GLY A 193 -31.92 -34.53 2.85
CA GLY A 193 -32.67 -34.87 1.66
C GLY A 193 -32.23 -34.13 0.39
N GLU A 194 -32.94 -34.41 -0.71
CA GLU A 194 -32.57 -33.81 -2.00
C GLU A 194 -32.90 -32.31 -2.04
N VAL A 195 -31.94 -31.52 -2.49
CA VAL A 195 -32.08 -30.07 -2.68
C VAL A 195 -32.28 -29.79 -4.18
N ARG A 196 -33.50 -29.40 -4.52
CA ARG A 196 -33.91 -28.96 -5.87
C ARG A 196 -34.41 -27.52 -5.81
N ASP A 197 -34.59 -26.88 -6.96
CA ASP A 197 -35.08 -25.49 -7.03
C ASP A 197 -36.35 -25.27 -6.22
N LYS A 198 -37.36 -26.17 -6.36
CA LYS A 198 -38.59 -26.11 -5.58
C LYS A 198 -38.37 -26.22 -4.06
N THR A 199 -37.35 -26.96 -3.66
CA THR A 199 -37.00 -27.11 -2.24
C THR A 199 -36.39 -25.80 -1.73
N ILE A 200 -35.54 -25.14 -2.51
CA ILE A 200 -34.94 -23.84 -2.19
C ILE A 200 -36.02 -22.76 -2.10
N LEU A 201 -36.89 -22.69 -3.11
CA LEU A 201 -37.98 -21.71 -3.17
C LEU A 201 -39.00 -21.88 -2.02
N ALA A 202 -39.22 -23.10 -1.56
CA ALA A 202 -40.09 -23.37 -0.39
C ALA A 202 -39.39 -23.06 0.95
N ASN A 203 -38.08 -22.91 0.98
CA ASN A 203 -37.28 -22.74 2.22
C ASN A 203 -36.26 -21.58 2.05
N VAL A 204 -36.72 -20.40 1.63
CA VAL A 204 -35.86 -19.25 1.33
C VAL A 204 -35.03 -18.81 2.55
N ASP A 205 -35.57 -18.89 3.76
CA ASP A 205 -34.82 -18.55 4.97
C ASP A 205 -33.69 -19.52 5.27
N ALA A 206 -33.92 -20.82 5.01
CA ALA A 206 -32.86 -21.83 5.10
C ALA A 206 -31.74 -21.59 4.04
N HIS A 207 -32.16 -21.15 2.85
CA HIS A 207 -31.20 -20.74 1.80
C HIS A 207 -30.42 -19.49 2.22
N ARG A 208 -31.10 -18.47 2.77
CA ARG A 208 -30.44 -17.26 3.26
C ARG A 208 -29.44 -17.58 4.38
N ARG A 209 -29.79 -18.44 5.35
CA ARG A 209 -28.85 -18.89 6.39
C ARG A 209 -27.61 -19.59 5.80
N ALA A 210 -27.79 -20.33 4.70
CA ALA A 210 -26.70 -21.00 4.03
C ALA A 210 -25.78 -20.04 3.28
N MET A 211 -26.35 -19.03 2.62
CA MET A 211 -25.62 -18.19 1.64
C MET A 211 -25.23 -16.81 2.15
N MET A 212 -25.88 -16.31 3.23
CA MET A 212 -25.64 -14.94 3.69
C MET A 212 -25.24 -14.92 5.16
N LYS A 213 -24.16 -14.20 5.44
CA LYS A 213 -23.68 -13.94 6.81
C LYS A 213 -23.39 -12.46 6.97
N ASP A 214 -23.60 -11.92 8.16
CA ASP A 214 -23.46 -10.49 8.41
C ASP A 214 -22.02 -9.99 8.17
N PHE A 215 -21.03 -10.81 8.51
CA PHE A 215 -19.63 -10.45 8.32
C PHE A 215 -19.21 -10.33 6.84
N TYR A 216 -19.98 -10.83 5.86
CA TYR A 216 -19.72 -10.59 4.43
C TYR A 216 -19.80 -9.11 4.06
N LYS A 217 -20.46 -8.31 4.90
CA LYS A 217 -20.59 -6.85 4.74
C LYS A 217 -19.48 -6.07 5.45
N THR A 218 -18.53 -6.76 6.08
CA THR A 218 -17.42 -6.12 6.78
C THR A 218 -16.14 -6.14 5.94
N PRO A 219 -15.24 -5.17 6.11
CA PRO A 219 -13.95 -5.15 5.41
C PRO A 219 -13.07 -6.36 5.72
N GLU A 220 -13.20 -6.94 6.91
CA GLU A 220 -12.48 -8.13 7.35
C GLU A 220 -12.74 -9.33 6.44
N PHE A 221 -13.93 -9.43 5.87
CA PHE A 221 -14.23 -10.46 4.87
C PHE A 221 -13.35 -10.33 3.61
N CYS A 222 -13.08 -9.13 3.18
CA CYS A 222 -12.19 -8.89 2.02
C CYS A 222 -10.71 -9.08 2.38
N ALA A 223 -10.35 -8.77 3.64
CA ALA A 223 -8.98 -8.86 4.13
C ALA A 223 -8.38 -10.26 4.04
N VAL A 224 -9.20 -11.32 4.07
CA VAL A 224 -8.73 -12.72 4.00
C VAL A 224 -7.92 -13.00 2.73
N CYS A 225 -8.21 -12.27 1.63
CA CYS A 225 -7.54 -12.39 0.33
C CYS A 225 -6.83 -11.08 -0.09
N HIS A 226 -7.36 -9.89 0.31
CA HIS A 226 -6.79 -8.59 -0.03
C HIS A 226 -5.78 -8.08 0.99
N LYS A 227 -5.11 -9.00 1.64
CA LYS A 227 -3.90 -8.86 2.45
C LYS A 227 -3.09 -10.14 2.26
N SER A 228 -1.80 -10.02 1.97
CA SER A 228 -0.94 -11.18 1.73
C SER A 228 0.48 -10.92 2.17
N ALA A 229 1.15 -12.00 2.55
CA ALA A 229 2.56 -12.03 2.85
C ALA A 229 3.19 -13.29 2.25
N LEU A 230 4.47 -13.26 2.01
CA LEU A 230 5.26 -14.41 1.60
C LEU A 230 5.95 -14.97 2.84
N PRO A 231 5.54 -16.16 3.33
CA PRO A 231 6.20 -16.80 4.45
C PRO A 231 7.57 -17.34 4.03
N ARG A 232 8.40 -17.65 5.00
CA ARG A 232 9.77 -18.15 4.77
C ARG A 232 9.82 -19.38 3.88
N GLU A 233 8.82 -20.22 3.95
CA GLU A 233 8.68 -21.45 3.15
C GLU A 233 8.59 -21.16 1.65
N ILE A 234 8.05 -20.01 1.28
CA ILE A 234 7.91 -19.53 -0.11
C ILE A 234 9.11 -18.68 -0.51
N GLU A 235 9.44 -17.69 0.31
CA GLU A 235 10.50 -16.72 0.06
C GLU A 235 11.90 -17.34 0.17
N ASN A 236 12.02 -18.43 0.91
CA ASN A 236 13.29 -19.10 1.27
C ASN A 236 14.36 -18.14 1.83
N TYR A 237 13.90 -17.03 2.40
CA TYR A 237 14.74 -15.99 2.98
C TYR A 237 14.15 -15.47 4.29
N LYS A 238 13.08 -14.66 4.21
CA LYS A 238 12.40 -14.06 5.37
C LYS A 238 10.91 -13.99 5.12
N TRP A 239 10.13 -13.76 6.18
CA TRP A 239 8.74 -13.34 6.00
C TRP A 239 8.70 -11.94 5.36
N ARG A 240 7.79 -11.72 4.43
CA ARG A 240 7.65 -10.46 3.73
C ARG A 240 6.21 -10.12 3.41
N ARG A 241 5.79 -8.91 3.75
CA ARG A 241 4.49 -8.37 3.32
C ARG A 241 4.50 -8.15 1.81
N ALA A 242 3.60 -8.83 1.10
CA ALA A 242 3.42 -8.64 -0.34
C ALA A 242 2.54 -7.41 -0.60
N PHE A 243 1.36 -7.38 0.02
CA PHE A 243 0.43 -6.26 -0.06
C PHE A 243 -0.55 -6.27 1.13
N SER A 244 -1.22 -5.14 1.38
CA SER A 244 -2.19 -5.03 2.48
C SER A 244 -3.21 -3.90 2.26
N ALA A 245 -4.11 -4.06 1.29
CA ALA A 245 -5.17 -3.09 1.04
C ALA A 245 -6.08 -2.87 2.28
N TYR A 246 -6.25 -3.89 3.12
CA TYR A 246 -7.03 -3.79 4.35
C TYR A 246 -6.38 -2.87 5.38
N ASP A 247 -5.07 -3.04 5.67
CA ASP A 247 -4.40 -2.20 6.69
C ASP A 247 -4.28 -0.75 6.20
N GLU A 248 -4.05 -0.56 4.89
CA GLU A 248 -4.05 0.74 4.25
C GLU A 248 -5.41 1.44 4.41
N TRP A 249 -6.52 0.71 4.19
CA TRP A 249 -7.87 1.19 4.41
C TRP A 249 -8.14 1.48 5.88
N GLN A 250 -7.77 0.57 6.78
CA GLN A 250 -8.00 0.69 8.21
C GLN A 250 -7.37 1.96 8.79
N MET A 251 -6.20 2.36 8.27
CA MET A 251 -5.52 3.59 8.66
C MET A 251 -5.99 4.85 7.90
N SER A 252 -6.89 4.71 6.92
CA SER A 252 -7.41 5.83 6.14
C SER A 252 -8.58 6.53 6.83
N SER A 253 -8.91 7.75 6.35
CA SER A 253 -10.13 8.43 6.77
C SER A 253 -11.43 7.69 6.37
N HIS A 254 -11.36 6.80 5.39
CA HIS A 254 -12.52 6.01 4.95
C HIS A 254 -12.95 4.94 5.96
N SER A 255 -12.03 4.42 6.76
CA SER A 255 -12.38 3.50 7.84
C SER A 255 -13.11 4.20 9.00
N ASN A 256 -12.78 5.47 9.22
CA ASN A 256 -13.16 6.25 10.42
C ASN A 256 -12.70 5.55 11.72
N GLU A 257 -11.63 4.77 11.65
CA GLU A 257 -11.05 4.05 12.81
C GLU A 257 -9.83 4.74 13.40
N SER A 258 -9.28 5.77 12.72
CA SER A 258 -8.13 6.54 13.18
C SER A 258 -8.39 8.04 13.17
N PRO A 259 -7.92 8.79 14.17
CA PRO A 259 -7.99 10.25 14.19
C PRO A 259 -6.95 10.92 13.29
N LEU A 260 -5.93 10.21 12.83
CA LEU A 260 -4.71 10.78 12.26
C LEU A 260 -4.77 11.23 10.79
N PRO A 261 -5.66 10.72 9.91
CA PRO A 261 -5.73 11.18 8.52
C PRO A 261 -5.95 12.70 8.41
N PHE A 262 -5.35 13.31 7.38
CA PHE A 262 -5.43 14.75 7.12
C PHE A 262 -6.85 15.25 6.78
N TYR A 263 -7.72 14.35 6.32
CA TYR A 263 -9.09 14.68 5.95
C TYR A 263 -10.06 13.74 6.65
N LYS A 264 -11.16 14.30 7.16
CA LYS A 264 -12.25 13.52 7.75
C LYS A 264 -13.21 13.08 6.65
N LYS A 265 -13.67 11.85 6.69
CA LYS A 265 -14.66 11.29 5.77
C LYS A 265 -15.70 10.45 6.51
N PRO A 266 -16.91 10.30 5.95
CA PRO A 266 -17.83 9.25 6.40
C PRO A 266 -17.18 7.88 6.26
N ARG A 267 -17.57 6.94 7.13
CA ARG A 267 -17.11 5.55 7.03
C ARG A 267 -17.56 4.93 5.71
N ASN A 268 -16.61 4.39 4.97
CA ASN A 268 -16.82 3.59 3.77
C ASN A 268 -16.09 2.26 3.92
N THR A 269 -16.77 1.17 3.57
CA THR A 269 -16.18 -0.18 3.57
C THR A 269 -15.72 -0.55 2.17
N CYS A 270 -14.98 -1.65 2.04
CA CYS A 270 -14.61 -2.21 0.74
C CYS A 270 -15.86 -2.41 -0.14
N GLN A 271 -16.90 -2.99 0.46
CA GLN A 271 -18.16 -3.26 -0.25
C GLN A 271 -18.87 -1.98 -0.70
N SER A 272 -18.85 -0.91 0.11
CA SER A 272 -19.52 0.36 -0.25
C SER A 272 -18.91 1.05 -1.46
N CYS A 273 -17.63 0.78 -1.75
CA CYS A 273 -16.94 1.29 -2.93
C CYS A 273 -16.96 0.30 -4.10
N HIS A 274 -16.64 -0.99 -3.85
CA HIS A 274 -16.44 -1.99 -4.89
C HIS A 274 -17.67 -2.85 -5.21
N MET A 275 -18.73 -2.79 -4.39
CA MET A 275 -19.98 -3.52 -4.56
C MET A 275 -21.20 -2.58 -4.50
N LYS A 276 -21.10 -1.40 -5.13
CA LYS A 276 -22.22 -0.47 -5.18
C LYS A 276 -23.46 -1.15 -5.76
N PRO A 277 -24.66 -0.90 -5.19
CA PRO A 277 -25.89 -1.51 -5.70
C PRO A 277 -26.11 -1.22 -7.19
N GLU A 278 -26.33 -2.27 -7.97
CA GLU A 278 -26.67 -2.19 -9.40
C GLU A 278 -28.08 -2.74 -9.67
N GLU A 279 -28.69 -2.29 -10.76
CA GLU A 279 -29.98 -2.79 -11.25
C GLU A 279 -29.90 -4.32 -11.50
N ALA A 280 -30.88 -5.04 -11.01
CA ALA A 280 -30.93 -6.49 -11.09
C ALA A 280 -32.38 -6.98 -11.24
N ARG A 281 -32.92 -6.83 -12.46
CA ARG A 281 -34.33 -7.14 -12.74
C ARG A 281 -34.64 -8.63 -12.84
N SER A 282 -33.61 -9.44 -13.10
CA SER A 282 -33.72 -10.88 -13.32
C SER A 282 -33.12 -11.69 -12.16
N ASP A 283 -32.90 -11.07 -11.00
CA ASP A 283 -32.31 -11.71 -9.83
C ASP A 283 -33.32 -11.83 -8.69
N LEU A 284 -33.58 -13.06 -8.23
CA LEU A 284 -34.56 -13.30 -7.18
C LEU A 284 -34.13 -12.77 -5.80
N ALA A 285 -32.86 -12.46 -5.60
CA ALA A 285 -32.36 -11.83 -4.38
C ALA A 285 -32.41 -10.30 -4.44
N ALA A 286 -32.85 -9.71 -5.55
CA ALA A 286 -32.90 -8.25 -5.71
C ALA A 286 -33.86 -7.64 -4.67
N THR A 287 -33.38 -6.61 -3.99
CA THR A 287 -34.15 -5.78 -3.08
C THR A 287 -34.40 -4.44 -3.77
N GLN A 288 -35.66 -4.08 -3.95
CA GLN A 288 -36.04 -2.89 -4.71
C GLN A 288 -35.42 -2.86 -6.13
N GLY A 289 -35.31 -4.03 -6.77
CA GLY A 289 -34.74 -4.17 -8.10
C GLY A 289 -33.21 -4.04 -8.17
N LYS A 290 -32.51 -4.11 -7.05
CA LYS A 290 -31.04 -3.97 -6.98
C LYS A 290 -30.39 -5.08 -6.17
N ILE A 291 -29.14 -5.38 -6.55
CA ILE A 291 -28.24 -6.24 -5.77
C ILE A 291 -26.91 -5.51 -5.53
N ALA A 292 -26.14 -5.95 -4.52
CA ALA A 292 -24.76 -5.56 -4.41
C ALA A 292 -23.99 -6.04 -5.65
N SER A 293 -23.21 -5.17 -6.28
CA SER A 293 -22.50 -5.51 -7.50
C SER A 293 -21.52 -6.66 -7.28
N HIS A 294 -21.57 -7.66 -8.16
CA HIS A 294 -20.60 -8.75 -8.25
C HIS A 294 -19.57 -8.53 -9.37
N ARG A 295 -19.42 -7.28 -9.83
CA ARG A 295 -18.39 -6.85 -10.77
C ARG A 295 -17.06 -6.53 -10.10
N TRP A 296 -17.10 -6.03 -8.87
CA TRP A 296 -15.94 -5.50 -8.14
C TRP A 296 -15.05 -4.60 -9.01
N PRO A 297 -15.59 -3.51 -9.59
CA PRO A 297 -14.80 -2.60 -10.41
C PRO A 297 -13.66 -2.01 -9.56
N ALA A 298 -12.45 -2.06 -10.12
CA ALA A 298 -11.24 -1.52 -9.52
C ALA A 298 -10.29 -1.04 -10.63
N SER A 299 -9.06 -1.54 -10.67
CA SER A 299 -8.06 -1.10 -11.62
C SER A 299 -7.76 -2.12 -12.74
N ASN A 300 -8.53 -3.19 -12.86
CA ASN A 300 -8.26 -4.25 -13.83
C ASN A 300 -8.87 -3.95 -15.20
N THR A 301 -8.16 -3.15 -16.02
CA THR A 301 -8.55 -2.85 -17.41
C THR A 301 -8.14 -3.95 -18.41
N ALA A 302 -7.21 -4.83 -18.04
CA ALA A 302 -6.61 -5.78 -18.98
C ALA A 302 -7.47 -7.03 -19.19
N ILE A 303 -7.99 -7.64 -18.13
CA ILE A 303 -8.77 -8.87 -18.21
C ILE A 303 -10.07 -8.69 -19.00
N PRO A 304 -10.91 -7.69 -18.70
CA PRO A 304 -12.11 -7.48 -19.48
C PRO A 304 -11.79 -7.14 -20.94
N HIS A 305 -10.74 -6.38 -21.21
CA HIS A 305 -10.29 -6.09 -22.57
C HIS A 305 -9.86 -7.37 -23.31
N PHE A 306 -9.07 -8.23 -22.65
CA PHE A 306 -8.56 -9.48 -23.22
C PHE A 306 -9.69 -10.45 -23.59
N TYR A 307 -10.72 -10.55 -22.76
CA TYR A 307 -11.86 -11.45 -22.99
C TYR A 307 -13.03 -10.78 -23.74
N GLY A 308 -12.98 -9.49 -24.01
CA GLY A 308 -14.04 -8.74 -24.67
C GLY A 308 -15.27 -8.49 -23.79
N PHE A 309 -15.10 -8.43 -22.47
CA PHE A 309 -16.18 -8.14 -21.51
C PHE A 309 -16.44 -6.65 -21.44
N LYS A 310 -17.26 -6.13 -22.34
CA LYS A 310 -17.46 -4.70 -22.55
C LYS A 310 -18.11 -3.99 -21.35
N ASP A 311 -19.07 -4.63 -20.70
CA ASP A 311 -19.74 -4.07 -19.53
C ASP A 311 -18.77 -3.93 -18.35
N GLN A 312 -17.92 -4.92 -18.14
CA GLN A 312 -16.91 -4.91 -17.10
C GLN A 312 -15.79 -3.91 -17.42
N GLU A 313 -15.36 -3.82 -18.68
CA GLU A 313 -14.34 -2.86 -19.13
C GLU A 313 -14.83 -1.43 -18.86
N GLN A 314 -16.09 -1.14 -19.23
CA GLN A 314 -16.68 0.18 -19.00
C GLN A 314 -16.82 0.49 -17.52
N ALA A 315 -17.31 -0.46 -16.71
CA ALA A 315 -17.44 -0.28 -15.26
C ALA A 315 -16.09 0.04 -14.58
N VAL A 316 -15.00 -0.60 -15.03
CA VAL A 316 -13.64 -0.32 -14.54
C VAL A 316 -13.18 1.07 -14.98
N ILE A 317 -13.40 1.46 -16.23
CA ILE A 317 -13.03 2.78 -16.75
C ILE A 317 -13.78 3.89 -15.98
N ASP A 318 -15.08 3.72 -15.76
CA ASP A 318 -15.89 4.69 -15.00
C ASP A 318 -15.44 4.79 -13.55
N PHE A 319 -15.07 3.67 -12.94
CA PHE A 319 -14.53 3.64 -11.57
C PHE A 319 -13.20 4.38 -11.46
N LEU A 320 -12.30 4.22 -12.43
CA LEU A 320 -11.02 4.94 -12.47
C LEU A 320 -11.20 6.44 -12.68
N LYS A 321 -12.22 6.84 -13.45
CA LYS A 321 -12.55 8.25 -13.73
C LYS A 321 -13.43 8.93 -12.68
N ALA A 322 -13.77 8.25 -11.59
CA ALA A 322 -14.74 8.75 -10.60
C ALA A 322 -14.25 9.93 -9.74
N GLY A 323 -13.12 10.58 -10.08
CA GLY A 323 -12.58 11.73 -9.35
C GLY A 323 -11.86 11.34 -8.04
N ASN A 324 -11.37 10.12 -7.94
CA ASN A 324 -10.64 9.62 -6.76
C ASN A 324 -9.26 10.27 -6.60
N LEU A 325 -8.65 10.70 -7.71
CA LEU A 325 -7.43 11.50 -7.73
C LEU A 325 -7.75 12.92 -8.18
N SER A 326 -6.91 13.87 -7.79
CA SER A 326 -6.91 15.22 -8.34
C SER A 326 -5.52 15.61 -8.78
N VAL A 327 -5.44 16.41 -9.84
CA VAL A 327 -4.20 17.01 -10.37
C VAL A 327 -4.34 18.52 -10.28
N ASP A 328 -3.32 19.18 -9.72
CA ASP A 328 -3.24 20.63 -9.68
C ASP A 328 -1.86 21.10 -10.13
N ILE A 329 -1.80 21.93 -11.16
CA ILE A 329 -0.56 22.61 -11.57
C ILE A 329 -0.48 23.85 -10.70
N PHE A 330 0.29 23.79 -9.60
CA PHE A 330 0.09 24.68 -8.49
C PHE A 330 1.23 25.65 -8.24
N THR A 331 2.50 25.22 -8.41
CA THR A 331 3.63 26.08 -8.12
C THR A 331 4.46 26.40 -9.35
N LEU A 332 5.13 27.55 -9.33
CA LEU A 332 6.15 27.93 -10.30
C LEU A 332 7.35 28.51 -9.54
N LYS A 333 8.53 28.14 -9.96
CA LYS A 333 9.80 28.72 -9.53
C LYS A 333 10.62 29.14 -10.74
N LYS A 334 11.21 30.32 -10.71
CA LYS A 334 12.22 30.73 -11.70
C LYS A 334 13.55 30.04 -11.37
N GLY A 335 14.19 29.52 -12.40
CA GLY A 335 15.41 28.73 -12.23
C GLY A 335 15.18 27.25 -11.91
N PRO A 336 16.26 26.54 -11.56
CA PRO A 336 16.23 25.11 -11.25
C PRO A 336 15.52 24.82 -9.93
N ALA A 337 14.93 23.62 -9.84
CA ALA A 337 14.20 23.18 -8.65
C ALA A 337 15.13 23.04 -7.43
N TYR A 338 16.35 22.59 -7.67
CA TYR A 338 17.36 22.32 -6.65
C TYR A 338 18.70 23.00 -6.94
N PRO A 339 19.58 23.08 -5.95
CA PRO A 339 20.97 23.49 -6.17
C PRO A 339 21.66 22.63 -7.22
N THR A 340 22.77 23.09 -7.74
CA THR A 340 23.51 22.44 -8.82
C THR A 340 23.83 20.97 -8.49
N GLN A 341 23.98 20.15 -9.54
CA GLN A 341 24.30 18.71 -9.42
C GLN A 341 25.49 18.41 -8.48
N ARG A 342 26.45 19.31 -8.40
CA ARG A 342 27.61 19.19 -7.52
C ARG A 342 27.20 19.31 -6.03
N GLU A 343 26.36 20.27 -5.70
CA GLU A 343 25.86 20.46 -4.32
C GLU A 343 24.93 19.30 -3.91
N ALA A 344 24.10 18.80 -4.83
CA ALA A 344 23.26 17.62 -4.58
C ALA A 344 24.10 16.34 -4.38
N THR A 345 25.17 16.17 -5.17
CA THR A 345 26.08 15.01 -5.05
C THR A 345 26.85 15.05 -3.73
N ASP A 346 27.30 16.22 -3.30
CA ASP A 346 28.01 16.39 -2.03
C ASP A 346 27.09 16.11 -0.84
N LEU A 347 25.82 16.53 -0.91
CA LEU A 347 24.79 16.25 0.07
C LEU A 347 24.45 14.74 0.14
N ILE A 348 24.30 14.05 -0.99
CA ILE A 348 24.09 12.61 -1.06
C ILE A 348 25.28 11.85 -0.47
N THR A 349 26.49 12.31 -0.70
CA THR A 349 27.71 11.68 -0.18
C THR A 349 27.78 11.79 1.34
N LEU A 350 27.38 12.92 1.92
CA LEU A 350 27.30 13.12 3.36
C LEU A 350 26.18 12.28 4.02
N ARG A 351 25.06 11.99 3.32
CA ARG A 351 23.96 11.15 3.82
C ARG A 351 24.33 9.71 4.11
N LYS A 352 25.36 9.18 3.50
CA LYS A 352 25.72 7.75 3.56
C LYS A 352 26.12 7.26 4.96
N GLY A 353 26.26 8.14 5.93
CA GLY A 353 26.64 7.81 7.31
C GLY A 353 25.53 7.90 8.36
N VAL A 354 24.33 8.39 8.01
CA VAL A 354 23.30 8.67 9.03
C VAL A 354 21.98 8.02 8.66
N ALA A 355 21.70 6.87 9.26
CA ALA A 355 20.38 6.26 9.21
C ALA A 355 19.40 7.09 10.05
N GLY A 356 18.36 7.62 9.44
CA GLY A 356 17.26 8.28 10.15
C GLY A 356 16.57 7.29 11.09
N ILE A 357 16.26 7.70 12.31
CA ILE A 357 15.47 6.90 13.25
C ILE A 357 14.00 7.21 13.02
N ASN A 358 13.23 6.26 12.56
CA ASN A 358 11.79 6.40 12.49
C ASN A 358 11.20 6.14 13.88
N LEU A 359 10.54 7.13 14.43
CA LEU A 359 9.72 6.91 15.60
C LEU A 359 8.42 6.26 15.12
N VAL A 360 8.22 5.03 15.51
CA VAL A 360 7.13 4.09 15.14
C VAL A 360 5.74 4.62 15.51
N ASN A 361 5.51 5.88 15.63
CA ASN A 361 4.30 6.48 16.20
C ASN A 361 3.77 7.67 15.38
N GLY A 362 3.94 7.64 14.07
CA GLY A 362 3.45 8.71 13.19
C GLY A 362 4.32 9.97 13.17
N PHE A 363 5.45 9.93 13.88
CA PHE A 363 6.48 10.95 13.79
C PHE A 363 7.68 10.42 13.03
N THR A 364 8.10 11.12 12.00
CA THR A 364 9.38 10.85 11.35
C THR A 364 10.47 11.54 12.18
N ALA A 365 11.30 10.78 12.87
CA ALA A 365 12.50 11.34 13.48
C ALA A 365 13.54 11.58 12.37
N ILE A 366 13.77 12.82 12.08
CA ILE A 366 14.94 13.21 11.31
C ILE A 366 16.09 13.38 12.30
N SER A 367 17.24 12.85 11.96
CA SER A 367 18.40 13.17 12.76
C SER A 367 18.66 14.69 12.63
N ILE A 368 19.10 15.31 13.72
CA ILE A 368 19.51 16.72 13.71
C ILE A 368 20.56 16.98 12.62
N ILE A 369 21.31 15.99 12.24
CA ILE A 369 22.31 16.00 11.17
C ILE A 369 21.63 16.09 9.80
N ASP A 370 20.53 15.34 9.55
CA ASP A 370 19.78 15.46 8.29
C ASP A 370 19.17 16.86 8.12
N ALA A 371 18.64 17.44 9.18
CA ALA A 371 18.09 18.79 9.16
C ALA A 371 19.18 19.86 8.87
N ALA A 372 20.40 19.64 9.33
CA ALA A 372 21.53 20.54 9.07
C ALA A 372 22.09 20.42 7.65
N LEU A 373 21.98 19.23 7.03
CA LEU A 373 22.48 18.94 5.69
C LEU A 373 21.55 19.43 4.56
N TYR A 374 20.31 19.77 4.88
CA TYR A 374 19.31 20.27 3.92
C TYR A 374 18.84 21.68 4.30
N PRO A 375 19.52 22.73 3.83
CA PRO A 375 19.10 24.10 4.12
C PRO A 375 17.64 24.40 3.77
N GLY A 376 17.08 23.80 2.71
CA GLY A 376 15.67 23.92 2.33
C GLY A 376 14.68 23.31 3.34
N HIS A 377 15.14 22.49 4.30
CA HIS A 377 14.29 21.99 5.38
C HIS A 377 14.13 22.99 6.52
N LEU A 378 15.09 23.88 6.71
CA LEU A 378 15.10 24.85 7.82
C LEU A 378 14.57 26.22 7.41
N LYS A 379 14.62 26.57 6.14
CA LYS A 379 14.12 27.84 5.61
C LYS A 379 13.23 27.58 4.39
N PRO A 380 12.06 28.25 4.32
CA PRO A 380 11.20 28.10 3.16
C PRO A 380 11.84 28.71 1.91
N ASP A 381 11.61 28.11 0.75
CA ASP A 381 11.97 28.70 -0.53
C ASP A 381 10.99 29.82 -0.90
N GLU A 382 11.40 31.07 -0.60
CA GLU A 382 10.57 32.25 -0.84
C GLU A 382 10.38 32.57 -2.34
N THR A 383 11.17 31.94 -3.21
CA THR A 383 11.08 32.16 -4.66
C THR A 383 9.98 31.35 -5.32
N VAL A 384 9.35 30.42 -4.60
CA VAL A 384 8.24 29.62 -5.10
C VAL A 384 6.95 30.46 -5.12
N ILE A 385 6.37 30.58 -6.31
CA ILE A 385 5.12 31.25 -6.59
C ILE A 385 3.99 30.22 -6.50
N ALA A 386 2.98 30.47 -5.65
CA ALA A 386 1.80 29.62 -5.47
C ALA A 386 0.59 30.44 -4.94
N PRO A 387 -0.62 30.19 -5.45
CA PRO A 387 -1.00 29.40 -6.63
C PRO A 387 -0.56 30.05 -7.93
N ILE A 388 -0.11 29.24 -8.91
CA ILE A 388 0.37 29.72 -10.20
C ILE A 388 -0.72 30.49 -10.98
N ASP A 389 -1.98 30.17 -10.74
CA ASP A 389 -3.14 30.78 -11.40
C ASP A 389 -3.65 32.05 -10.72
N LYS A 390 -3.12 32.44 -9.54
CA LYS A 390 -3.58 33.61 -8.77
C LYS A 390 -2.49 34.63 -8.42
N GLN A 391 -1.21 34.29 -8.59
CA GLN A 391 -0.10 35.20 -8.27
C GLN A 391 0.36 36.01 -9.46
N ALA A 392 0.92 37.22 -9.22
CA ALA A 392 1.56 38.02 -10.22
C ALA A 392 2.97 37.49 -10.51
N PHE A 393 3.30 37.27 -11.77
CA PHE A 393 4.64 36.95 -12.23
C PHE A 393 4.75 37.15 -13.77
N THR A 394 5.96 37.25 -14.25
CA THR A 394 6.28 37.27 -15.68
C THR A 394 7.23 36.11 -15.97
N ILE A 395 7.05 35.40 -17.06
CA ILE A 395 7.99 34.41 -17.60
C ILE A 395 8.67 35.01 -18.83
N GLU A 396 9.98 34.97 -18.88
CA GLU A 396 10.73 35.56 -20.00
C GLU A 396 11.19 34.46 -20.98
N PRO A 397 11.38 34.82 -22.28
CA PRO A 397 12.08 33.91 -23.21
C PRO A 397 13.48 33.59 -22.70
N ASP A 398 13.96 32.38 -22.96
CA ASP A 398 15.26 31.84 -22.50
C ASP A 398 15.35 31.60 -20.97
N GLU A 399 14.25 31.81 -20.26
CA GLU A 399 14.19 31.56 -18.83
C GLU A 399 13.95 30.07 -18.55
N THR A 400 14.71 29.50 -17.62
CA THR A 400 14.43 28.18 -17.05
C THR A 400 13.42 28.34 -15.92
N VAL A 401 12.39 27.50 -15.97
CA VAL A 401 11.33 27.49 -14.94
C VAL A 401 11.11 26.06 -14.43
N THR A 402 10.69 25.97 -13.18
CA THR A 402 10.27 24.73 -12.57
C THR A 402 8.80 24.85 -12.19
N VAL A 403 7.97 23.96 -12.74
CA VAL A 403 6.54 23.87 -12.45
C VAL A 403 6.27 22.71 -11.54
N GLY A 404 5.55 22.95 -10.45
CA GLY A 404 5.12 21.93 -9.52
C GLY A 404 3.69 21.48 -9.76
N VAL A 405 3.54 20.18 -9.91
CA VAL A 405 2.24 19.49 -10.05
C VAL A 405 1.95 18.73 -8.76
N VAL A 406 0.83 19.03 -8.13
CA VAL A 406 0.35 18.34 -6.92
C VAL A 406 -0.70 17.31 -7.33
N ILE A 407 -0.42 16.04 -7.04
CA ILE A 407 -1.37 14.94 -7.23
C ILE A 407 -1.85 14.48 -5.86
N SER A 408 -3.17 14.43 -5.67
CA SER A 408 -3.77 14.11 -4.37
C SER A 408 -4.66 12.89 -4.45
N ASN A 409 -4.47 11.93 -3.55
CA ASN A 409 -5.35 10.80 -3.34
C ASN A 409 -6.47 11.21 -2.38
N ARG A 410 -7.60 11.66 -2.91
CA ARG A 410 -8.75 12.15 -2.15
C ARG A 410 -9.86 11.12 -2.01
N GLY A 411 -9.93 10.13 -2.88
CA GLY A 411 -11.06 9.20 -2.98
C GLY A 411 -10.71 7.73 -2.86
N VAL A 412 -9.44 7.33 -3.07
CA VAL A 412 -9.00 5.95 -2.90
C VAL A 412 -8.78 5.68 -1.41
N GLY A 413 -9.48 4.68 -0.87
CA GLY A 413 -9.42 4.32 0.56
C GLY A 413 -8.17 3.54 0.98
N HIS A 414 -7.29 3.25 0.07
CA HIS A 414 -6.00 2.57 0.26
C HIS A 414 -4.93 3.28 -0.58
N PHE A 415 -3.72 2.76 -0.66
CA PHE A 415 -2.66 3.37 -1.46
C PHE A 415 -3.05 3.42 -2.95
N PHE A 416 -2.57 4.43 -3.64
CA PHE A 416 -2.65 4.52 -5.08
C PHE A 416 -1.24 4.47 -5.70
N PRO A 417 -0.96 3.48 -6.57
CA PRO A 417 -1.73 2.26 -6.77
C PRO A 417 -1.67 1.34 -5.54
N THR A 418 -2.64 0.45 -5.41
CA THR A 418 -2.69 -0.51 -4.31
C THR A 418 -2.06 -1.85 -4.69
N GLU A 419 -1.78 -2.68 -3.69
CA GLU A 419 -1.37 -4.07 -3.84
C GLU A 419 -0.10 -4.27 -4.68
N LEU A 420 -0.21 -4.92 -5.84
CA LEU A 420 0.90 -5.43 -6.64
C LEU A 420 1.45 -4.35 -7.59
N ARG A 421 2.13 -3.37 -7.04
CA ARG A 421 2.65 -2.20 -7.77
C ARG A 421 3.82 -2.50 -8.72
N ASP A 422 4.36 -3.69 -8.71
CA ASP A 422 5.51 -4.07 -9.53
C ASP A 422 5.20 -4.22 -11.01
N PHE A 423 3.95 -4.48 -11.37
CA PHE A 423 3.53 -4.61 -12.77
C PHE A 423 2.42 -3.63 -13.20
N PHE A 424 1.81 -2.88 -12.28
CA PHE A 424 0.86 -1.82 -12.64
C PHE A 424 1.59 -0.65 -13.29
N GLU A 425 0.91 0.08 -14.16
CA GLU A 425 1.52 1.19 -14.88
C GLU A 425 0.66 2.45 -14.82
N PRO A 426 0.53 3.09 -13.65
CA PRO A 426 0.08 4.47 -13.55
C PRO A 426 1.27 5.42 -13.67
N TRP A 427 1.10 6.49 -14.48
CA TRP A 427 2.14 7.49 -14.68
C TRP A 427 1.57 8.89 -14.88
N VAL A 428 2.43 9.88 -14.83
CA VAL A 428 2.08 11.27 -15.12
C VAL A 428 2.58 11.65 -16.50
N GLU A 429 1.68 12.12 -17.34
CA GLU A 429 2.04 12.84 -18.56
C GLU A 429 2.03 14.33 -18.25
N PHE A 430 3.16 15.00 -18.54
CA PHE A 430 3.31 16.44 -18.41
C PHE A 430 3.75 17.04 -19.73
N LYS A 431 3.00 18.02 -20.25
CA LYS A 431 3.22 18.61 -21.56
C LYS A 431 3.15 20.13 -21.49
N VAL A 432 4.10 20.79 -22.15
CA VAL A 432 4.10 22.25 -22.35
C VAL A 432 4.08 22.54 -23.85
N GLU A 433 3.11 23.31 -24.29
CA GLU A 433 2.93 23.71 -25.70
C GLU A 433 2.88 25.23 -25.82
N ASP A 434 3.41 25.76 -26.93
CA ASP A 434 3.25 27.15 -27.29
C ASP A 434 1.84 27.41 -27.87
N ARG A 435 1.54 28.67 -28.17
CA ARG A 435 0.28 29.09 -28.79
C ARG A 435 -0.04 28.43 -30.13
N HIS A 436 0.95 27.85 -30.80
CA HIS A 436 0.83 27.14 -32.07
C HIS A 436 0.71 25.64 -31.92
N GLY A 437 0.69 25.11 -30.67
CA GLY A 437 0.64 23.68 -30.36
C GLY A 437 2.01 22.97 -30.54
N ARG A 438 3.11 23.72 -30.69
CA ARG A 438 4.45 23.12 -30.75
C ARG A 438 4.89 22.74 -29.34
N SER A 439 5.36 21.51 -29.18
CA SER A 439 5.82 21.01 -27.88
C SER A 439 7.14 21.69 -27.50
N ILE A 440 7.13 22.33 -26.32
CA ILE A 440 8.32 22.87 -25.65
C ILE A 440 8.93 21.82 -24.74
N TYR A 441 8.09 21.10 -24.02
CA TYR A 441 8.49 20.01 -23.12
C TYR A 441 7.43 18.93 -23.14
N HIS A 442 7.83 17.66 -23.08
CA HIS A 442 6.91 16.53 -22.99
C HIS A 442 7.56 15.37 -22.27
N SER A 443 6.94 14.90 -21.20
CA SER A 443 7.31 13.72 -20.42
C SER A 443 6.08 12.84 -20.22
N GLY A 444 6.25 11.53 -20.18
CA GLY A 444 5.16 10.58 -20.00
C GLY A 444 4.36 10.27 -21.25
N PHE A 445 4.88 10.54 -22.44
CA PHE A 445 4.26 10.10 -23.70
C PHE A 445 4.46 8.59 -23.92
N LEU A 446 3.62 8.00 -24.76
CA LEU A 446 3.83 6.62 -25.21
C LEU A 446 4.79 6.59 -26.39
N LYS A 447 5.82 5.75 -26.30
CA LYS A 447 6.76 5.45 -27.39
C LYS A 447 6.06 4.67 -28.51
N PRO A 448 6.63 4.59 -29.72
CA PRO A 448 6.04 3.82 -30.83
C PRO A 448 5.77 2.35 -30.52
N ASN A 449 6.56 1.73 -29.66
CA ASN A 449 6.36 0.36 -29.17
C ASN A 449 5.29 0.25 -28.08
N GLY A 450 4.65 1.35 -27.70
CA GLY A 450 3.64 1.43 -26.65
C GLY A 450 4.17 1.43 -25.21
N ALA A 451 5.50 1.47 -25.00
CA ALA A 451 6.08 1.69 -23.68
C ALA A 451 5.94 3.16 -23.25
N VAL A 452 5.87 3.41 -21.96
CA VAL A 452 5.86 4.76 -21.39
C VAL A 452 7.25 5.38 -21.56
N ASP A 453 7.33 6.70 -21.71
CA ASP A 453 8.58 7.48 -21.72
C ASP A 453 9.40 7.21 -20.45
N ASP A 454 10.71 7.01 -20.61
CA ASP A 454 11.62 6.66 -19.49
C ASP A 454 11.75 7.76 -18.45
N ARG A 455 11.45 9.01 -18.83
CA ARG A 455 11.48 10.17 -17.93
C ARG A 455 10.12 10.45 -17.28
N ALA A 456 9.15 9.59 -17.49
CA ALA A 456 7.84 9.74 -16.87
C ALA A 456 7.96 9.55 -15.35
N HIS A 457 7.22 10.36 -14.61
CA HIS A 457 6.95 10.06 -13.22
C HIS A 457 5.97 8.89 -13.13
N VAL A 458 6.34 7.81 -12.46
CA VAL A 458 5.58 6.58 -12.37
C VAL A 458 5.26 6.21 -10.92
N PHE A 459 4.08 5.65 -10.70
CA PHE A 459 3.68 5.11 -9.40
C PHE A 459 3.83 3.58 -9.46
N GLN A 460 4.98 3.09 -9.10
CA GLN A 460 5.29 1.65 -9.15
C GLN A 460 6.27 1.24 -8.06
N SER A 461 6.41 -0.08 -7.88
CA SER A 461 7.43 -0.69 -7.03
C SER A 461 8.46 -1.40 -7.91
N VAL A 462 9.72 -1.05 -7.76
CA VAL A 462 10.85 -1.78 -8.36
C VAL A 462 11.46 -2.68 -7.30
N GLN A 463 11.20 -3.96 -7.44
CA GLN A 463 11.71 -5.00 -6.55
C GLN A 463 12.94 -5.63 -7.17
N VAL A 464 13.91 -6.01 -6.34
CA VAL A 464 15.19 -6.56 -6.81
C VAL A 464 15.50 -7.89 -6.13
N THR A 465 16.15 -8.79 -6.90
CA THR A 465 16.65 -10.08 -6.42
C THR A 465 17.92 -9.91 -5.58
N GLU A 466 18.47 -11.02 -5.08
CA GLU A 466 19.76 -11.05 -4.36
C GLU A 466 20.91 -10.51 -5.22
N GLU A 467 20.86 -10.74 -6.52
CA GLU A 467 21.84 -10.25 -7.48
C GLU A 467 21.59 -8.80 -7.93
N GLY A 468 20.57 -8.13 -7.37
CA GLY A 468 20.20 -6.78 -7.74
C GLY A 468 19.45 -6.67 -9.08
N GLN A 469 18.96 -7.78 -9.63
CA GLN A 469 18.18 -7.79 -10.86
C GLN A 469 16.74 -7.38 -10.57
N TRP A 470 16.11 -6.65 -11.48
CA TRP A 470 14.73 -6.24 -11.34
C TRP A 470 13.77 -7.42 -11.49
N VAL A 471 12.87 -7.60 -10.50
CA VAL A 471 11.77 -8.58 -10.51
C VAL A 471 10.66 -8.07 -11.44
N ARG A 472 10.69 -8.46 -12.71
CA ARG A 472 9.80 -7.92 -13.77
C ARG A 472 8.66 -8.85 -14.18
N ARG A 473 8.70 -10.13 -13.76
CA ARG A 473 7.72 -11.16 -14.13
C ARG A 473 6.73 -11.43 -13.01
N HIS A 474 6.67 -10.54 -12.05
CA HIS A 474 5.91 -10.72 -10.82
C HIS A 474 6.34 -11.98 -10.03
N ASN A 475 7.59 -12.38 -10.19
CA ASN A 475 8.24 -13.45 -9.43
C ASN A 475 8.65 -12.91 -8.04
N ILE A 476 7.65 -12.44 -7.28
CA ILE A 476 7.82 -11.72 -6.01
C ILE A 476 8.52 -12.56 -4.93
N TRP A 477 8.52 -13.88 -5.05
CA TRP A 477 9.24 -14.80 -4.17
C TRP A 477 10.77 -14.72 -4.31
N GLU A 478 11.28 -14.07 -5.35
CA GLU A 478 12.72 -13.83 -5.53
C GLU A 478 13.16 -12.45 -5.00
N THR A 479 12.25 -11.64 -4.49
CA THR A 479 12.57 -10.29 -4.04
C THR A 479 13.40 -10.31 -2.77
N ARG A 480 14.47 -9.53 -2.74
CA ARG A 480 15.32 -9.32 -1.57
C ARG A 480 15.29 -7.89 -1.07
N GLY A 481 14.80 -6.97 -1.89
CA GLY A 481 14.67 -5.57 -1.53
C GLY A 481 13.80 -4.81 -2.50
N LYS A 482 13.51 -3.56 -2.17
CA LYS A 482 12.86 -2.60 -3.05
C LYS A 482 13.85 -1.49 -3.37
N ALA A 483 14.17 -1.34 -4.66
CA ALA A 483 14.98 -0.24 -5.13
C ALA A 483 14.16 1.05 -5.26
N TYR A 484 12.86 0.92 -5.46
CA TYR A 484 11.92 2.02 -5.60
C TYR A 484 10.51 1.56 -5.21
N ASP A 485 9.75 2.40 -4.50
CA ASP A 485 8.35 2.13 -4.19
C ASP A 485 7.59 3.45 -4.08
N ASN A 486 6.89 3.83 -5.15
CA ASN A 486 6.14 5.08 -5.21
C ASN A 486 4.63 4.85 -5.21
N TYR A 487 3.95 5.58 -4.34
CA TYR A 487 2.50 5.54 -4.16
C TYR A 487 2.02 6.79 -3.41
N ILE A 488 0.74 7.09 -3.53
CA ILE A 488 0.09 8.14 -2.75
C ILE A 488 -0.85 7.49 -1.74
N ALA A 489 -0.57 7.64 -0.46
CA ALA A 489 -1.41 7.11 0.61
C ALA A 489 -2.76 7.84 0.67
N PRO A 490 -3.81 7.24 1.29
CA PRO A 490 -5.14 7.86 1.40
C PRO A 490 -5.08 9.22 2.07
N GLY A 491 -5.70 10.22 1.43
CA GLY A 491 -5.73 11.59 1.93
C GLY A 491 -4.40 12.34 1.84
N ARG A 492 -3.38 11.74 1.21
CA ARG A 492 -2.08 12.37 1.00
C ARG A 492 -1.92 12.89 -0.43
N SER A 493 -0.83 13.59 -0.64
CA SER A 493 -0.50 14.24 -1.91
C SER A 493 0.97 14.06 -2.23
N GLU A 494 1.30 14.11 -3.51
CA GLU A 494 2.68 14.12 -4.00
C GLU A 494 2.92 15.39 -4.83
N LEU A 495 4.08 16.02 -4.67
CA LEU A 495 4.53 17.16 -5.47
C LEU A 495 5.61 16.70 -6.44
N ILE A 496 5.29 16.80 -7.73
CA ILE A 496 6.20 16.48 -8.83
C ILE A 496 6.66 17.79 -9.48
N ARG A 497 7.94 17.94 -9.69
CA ARG A 497 8.55 19.15 -10.28
C ARG A 497 9.07 18.87 -11.66
N TYR A 498 8.67 19.69 -12.62
CA TYR A 498 9.09 19.63 -14.01
C TYR A 498 9.87 20.88 -14.36
N GLN A 499 11.14 20.72 -14.73
CA GLN A 499 12.04 21.79 -15.12
C GLN A 499 12.21 21.82 -16.64
N PHE A 500 12.07 23.00 -17.23
CA PHE A 500 12.28 23.20 -18.65
C PHE A 500 12.66 24.65 -18.93
N THR A 501 13.28 24.89 -20.09
CA THR A 501 13.67 26.24 -20.53
C THR A 501 12.71 26.72 -21.61
N ILE A 502 12.24 27.95 -21.50
CA ILE A 502 11.39 28.59 -22.50
C ILE A 502 12.27 28.92 -23.72
N PRO A 503 11.97 28.45 -24.93
CA PRO A 503 12.76 28.78 -26.11
C PRO A 503 12.78 30.30 -26.38
N LYS A 504 13.92 30.84 -26.84
CA LYS A 504 14.13 32.28 -27.09
C LYS A 504 13.07 32.91 -27.99
N GLN A 505 12.58 32.13 -28.96
CA GLN A 505 11.57 32.61 -29.93
C GLN A 505 10.12 32.47 -29.43
N THR A 506 9.89 32.00 -28.21
CA THR A 506 8.55 31.82 -27.65
C THR A 506 7.99 33.17 -27.22
N ALA A 507 6.80 33.52 -27.73
CA ALA A 507 6.07 34.71 -27.34
C ALA A 507 4.58 34.37 -27.20
N GLY A 508 3.93 34.96 -26.20
CA GLY A 508 2.49 34.80 -25.95
C GLY A 508 2.15 33.52 -25.18
N GLY A 509 1.03 32.88 -25.49
CA GLY A 509 0.45 31.83 -24.68
C GLY A 509 1.25 30.55 -24.62
N LEU A 510 1.39 30.03 -23.41
CA LEU A 510 1.80 28.66 -23.11
C LEU A 510 0.60 27.89 -22.55
N ARG A 511 0.48 26.63 -22.94
CA ARG A 511 -0.44 25.67 -22.32
C ARG A 511 0.36 24.61 -21.62
N ILE A 512 0.17 24.50 -20.32
CA ILE A 512 0.76 23.43 -19.49
C ILE A 512 -0.37 22.45 -19.16
N THR A 513 -0.16 21.17 -19.44
CA THR A 513 -1.11 20.09 -19.15
C THR A 513 -0.43 19.01 -18.36
N ALA A 514 -1.07 18.56 -17.27
CA ALA A 514 -0.64 17.43 -16.49
C ALA A 514 -1.80 16.44 -16.36
N ARG A 515 -1.55 15.16 -16.60
CA ARG A 515 -2.55 14.08 -16.53
C ARG A 515 -2.00 12.88 -15.80
N VAL A 516 -2.81 12.24 -14.96
CA VAL A 516 -2.54 10.90 -14.42
C VAL A 516 -3.20 9.90 -15.34
N LEU A 517 -2.37 9.09 -15.97
CA LEU A 517 -2.77 8.03 -16.88
C LEU A 517 -2.56 6.67 -16.23
N TYR A 518 -3.37 5.69 -16.60
CA TYR A 518 -3.34 4.35 -16.03
C TYR A 518 -3.52 3.29 -17.11
N ARG A 519 -2.70 2.24 -17.00
CA ARG A 519 -2.83 0.97 -17.71
C ARG A 519 -2.54 -0.16 -16.72
N LYS A 520 -3.29 -1.27 -16.80
CA LYS A 520 -3.21 -2.36 -15.81
C LYS A 520 -1.82 -2.98 -15.74
N PHE A 521 -1.22 -3.28 -16.89
CA PHE A 521 0.07 -3.94 -16.94
C PHE A 521 1.09 -3.09 -17.70
N ASN A 522 2.30 -3.02 -17.18
CA ASN A 522 3.43 -2.52 -17.94
C ASN A 522 3.71 -3.41 -19.16
N ARG A 523 4.31 -2.83 -20.17
CA ARG A 523 4.52 -3.50 -21.46
C ARG A 523 5.33 -4.77 -21.35
N TYR A 524 6.39 -4.74 -20.56
CA TYR A 524 7.27 -5.89 -20.39
C TYR A 524 6.55 -7.11 -19.80
N PHE A 525 5.81 -6.92 -18.70
CA PHE A 525 5.08 -8.00 -18.05
C PHE A 525 4.01 -8.59 -18.99
N SER A 526 3.26 -7.71 -19.64
CA SER A 526 2.22 -8.12 -20.58
C SER A 526 2.74 -8.91 -21.76
N ASP A 527 3.79 -8.44 -22.42
CA ASP A 527 4.39 -9.10 -23.58
C ASP A 527 5.01 -10.44 -23.21
N TRP A 528 5.66 -10.51 -22.04
CA TRP A 528 6.17 -11.78 -21.50
C TRP A 528 5.05 -12.79 -21.22
N ALA A 529 3.98 -12.35 -20.56
CA ALA A 529 2.90 -13.24 -20.15
C ALA A 529 2.11 -13.79 -21.35
N LEU A 530 1.89 -12.98 -22.38
CA LEU A 530 1.11 -13.36 -23.56
C LEU A 530 1.96 -13.92 -24.71
N GLY A 531 3.29 -13.76 -24.68
CA GLY A 531 4.17 -14.06 -25.81
C GLY A 531 3.90 -13.19 -27.06
N LYS A 532 3.14 -12.12 -26.90
CA LYS A 532 2.77 -11.17 -27.96
C LYS A 532 2.38 -9.82 -27.35
N SER A 533 2.53 -8.76 -28.15
CA SER A 533 2.08 -7.43 -27.77
C SER A 533 0.57 -7.26 -27.92
N LEU A 534 -0.07 -6.71 -26.90
CA LEU A 534 -1.47 -6.32 -26.92
C LEU A 534 -1.61 -4.87 -26.45
N ASN A 535 -2.39 -4.07 -27.17
CA ASN A 535 -2.66 -2.70 -26.78
C ASN A 535 -3.84 -2.69 -25.80
N TYR A 536 -3.58 -2.30 -24.57
CA TYR A 536 -4.60 -2.12 -23.54
C TYR A 536 -5.13 -0.69 -23.52
N PRO A 537 -6.36 -0.48 -23.02
CA PRO A 537 -6.88 0.84 -22.76
C PRO A 537 -5.96 1.62 -21.81
N VAL A 538 -5.64 2.84 -22.21
CA VAL A 538 -5.04 3.84 -21.32
C VAL A 538 -6.14 4.74 -20.83
N VAL A 539 -6.32 4.82 -19.52
CA VAL A 539 -7.38 5.60 -18.89
C VAL A 539 -6.77 6.86 -18.28
N GLU A 540 -7.29 8.02 -18.68
CA GLU A 540 -7.01 9.27 -17.98
C GLU A 540 -7.84 9.29 -16.69
N MET A 541 -7.19 9.21 -15.53
CA MET A 541 -7.85 9.21 -14.23
C MET A 541 -8.15 10.62 -13.73
N ALA A 542 -7.24 11.55 -13.96
CA ALA A 542 -7.36 12.95 -13.61
C ALA A 542 -6.45 13.81 -14.48
N GLY A 543 -6.79 15.05 -14.70
CA GLY A 543 -5.98 15.98 -15.47
C GLY A 543 -6.31 17.44 -15.20
N LYS A 544 -5.35 18.30 -15.48
CA LYS A 544 -5.45 19.76 -15.36
C LYS A 544 -4.66 20.44 -16.47
N SER A 545 -5.18 21.56 -16.95
CA SER A 545 -4.43 22.46 -17.84
C SER A 545 -4.46 23.88 -17.30
N VAL A 546 -3.34 24.58 -17.47
CA VAL A 546 -3.18 25.99 -17.11
C VAL A 546 -2.59 26.74 -18.31
N ALA A 547 -3.12 27.93 -18.58
CA ALA A 547 -2.58 28.84 -19.58
C ALA A 547 -1.71 29.92 -18.91
N LEU A 548 -0.52 30.16 -19.43
CA LEU A 548 0.40 31.21 -19.01
C LEU A 548 0.80 32.03 -20.25
N ASN A 549 1.33 33.25 -20.04
CA ASN A 549 1.86 34.07 -21.13
C ASN A 549 3.36 34.37 -20.87
N VAL A 550 4.14 34.30 -21.93
CA VAL A 550 5.55 34.69 -21.94
C VAL A 550 5.66 36.18 -22.30
N GLY A 551 6.47 36.94 -21.56
CA GLY A 551 6.69 38.39 -21.76
C GLY A 551 5.56 39.27 -21.22
N GLU A 552 4.55 38.71 -20.61
CA GLU A 552 3.43 39.46 -20.04
C GLU A 552 3.31 39.25 -18.53
N ASN A 553 3.11 40.37 -17.81
CA ASN A 553 2.87 40.29 -16.38
C ASN A 553 1.46 39.78 -16.11
N ARG A 554 1.36 38.68 -15.37
CA ARG A 554 0.07 38.19 -14.89
C ARG A 554 -0.39 39.01 -13.68
N PRO A 555 -1.58 39.63 -13.71
CA PRO A 555 -2.09 40.34 -12.56
C PRO A 555 -2.39 39.38 -11.40
N ALA A 556 -2.10 39.80 -10.16
CA ALA A 556 -2.47 39.02 -8.99
C ALA A 556 -3.99 39.02 -8.77
N VAL A 557 -4.53 37.87 -8.42
CA VAL A 557 -5.85 37.76 -7.81
C VAL A 557 -5.70 37.87 -6.30
N THR A 558 -6.24 38.93 -5.71
CA THR A 558 -5.93 39.33 -4.32
C THR A 558 -6.64 38.49 -3.26
N ILE A 559 -7.69 37.74 -3.62
CA ILE A 559 -8.52 37.00 -2.65
C ILE A 559 -8.31 35.50 -2.84
N LEU A 560 -7.78 34.86 -1.81
CA LEU A 560 -7.74 33.42 -1.69
C LEU A 560 -9.03 32.92 -1.02
N ASP A 561 -9.55 31.77 -1.48
CA ASP A 561 -10.83 31.22 -1.07
C ASP A 561 -10.67 29.83 -0.42
N GLN A 562 -11.78 29.18 -0.10
CA GLN A 562 -11.81 27.87 0.52
C GLN A 562 -11.19 26.76 -0.37
N ASP A 563 -11.27 26.90 -1.68
CA ASP A 563 -10.62 25.97 -2.60
C ASP A 563 -9.10 26.11 -2.52
N ASP A 564 -8.59 27.34 -2.41
CA ASP A 564 -7.17 27.59 -2.21
C ASP A 564 -6.66 27.04 -0.87
N LEU A 565 -7.49 27.09 0.18
CA LEU A 565 -7.14 26.42 1.45
C LEU A 565 -6.86 24.94 1.21
N ILE A 566 -7.71 24.24 0.48
CA ILE A 566 -7.54 22.83 0.16
C ILE A 566 -6.27 22.62 -0.69
N ARG A 567 -6.02 23.48 -1.67
CA ARG A 567 -4.85 23.42 -2.54
C ARG A 567 -3.54 23.60 -1.75
N PHE A 568 -3.49 24.61 -0.87
CA PHE A 568 -2.34 24.81 0.02
C PHE A 568 -2.17 23.66 1.02
N ASN A 569 -3.26 23.12 1.55
CA ASN A 569 -3.19 21.96 2.44
C ASN A 569 -2.62 20.73 1.71
N ASN A 570 -3.03 20.48 0.47
CA ASN A 570 -2.48 19.40 -0.36
C ASN A 570 -1.00 19.61 -0.67
N LEU A 571 -0.58 20.86 -0.99
CA LEU A 571 0.83 21.19 -1.18
C LEU A 571 1.63 20.94 0.12
N GLY A 572 1.11 21.43 1.27
CA GLY A 572 1.77 21.23 2.57
C GLY A 572 1.94 19.74 2.92
N ILE A 573 0.92 18.91 2.63
CA ILE A 573 1.00 17.46 2.83
C ILE A 573 2.07 16.84 1.93
N ALA A 574 2.11 17.21 0.64
CA ALA A 574 3.11 16.71 -0.29
C ALA A 574 4.54 17.10 0.12
N LEU A 575 4.73 18.34 0.54
CA LEU A 575 6.02 18.84 1.04
C LEU A 575 6.44 18.16 2.35
N LEU A 576 5.46 17.90 3.24
CA LEU A 576 5.70 17.15 4.48
C LEU A 576 6.17 15.71 4.20
N ASP A 577 5.53 15.03 3.24
CA ASP A 577 5.93 13.69 2.81
C ASP A 577 7.32 13.68 2.13
N GLN A 578 7.71 14.76 1.50
CA GLN A 578 9.07 14.99 0.97
C GLN A 578 10.05 15.52 2.02
N LEU A 579 9.62 15.65 3.29
CA LEU A 579 10.42 16.15 4.42
C LEU A 579 10.88 17.62 4.26
N MET A 580 10.23 18.38 3.40
CA MET A 580 10.46 19.82 3.21
C MET A 580 9.66 20.63 4.24
N PHE A 581 10.05 20.50 5.51
CA PHE A 581 9.27 20.98 6.67
C PHE A 581 8.99 22.46 6.65
N ALA A 582 9.99 23.29 6.33
CA ALA A 582 9.81 24.75 6.33
C ALA A 582 8.83 25.17 5.22
N ASP A 583 8.95 24.58 4.03
CA ASP A 583 8.02 24.84 2.93
C ASP A 583 6.62 24.30 3.25
N ALA A 584 6.53 23.11 3.86
CA ALA A 584 5.25 22.51 4.30
C ALA A 584 4.57 23.43 5.34
N ARG A 585 5.32 23.92 6.34
CA ARG A 585 4.83 24.86 7.34
C ARG A 585 4.28 26.12 6.69
N ARG A 586 5.02 26.72 5.76
CA ARG A 586 4.58 27.93 5.03
C ARG A 586 3.28 27.67 4.25
N ALA A 587 3.15 26.50 3.62
CA ALA A 587 1.91 26.12 2.92
C ALA A 587 0.74 25.98 3.91
N PHE A 588 0.94 25.35 5.07
CA PHE A 588 -0.09 25.24 6.10
C PHE A 588 -0.43 26.58 6.78
N GLU A 589 0.53 27.49 6.92
CA GLU A 589 0.27 28.87 7.39
C GLU A 589 -0.69 29.63 6.45
N LYS A 590 -0.62 29.36 5.13
CA LYS A 590 -1.61 29.91 4.19
C LYS A 590 -3.01 29.37 4.46
N THR A 591 -3.16 28.09 4.86
CA THR A 591 -4.48 27.54 5.18
C THR A 591 -5.14 28.23 6.37
N THR A 592 -4.39 28.53 7.43
CA THR A 592 -4.90 29.23 8.60
C THR A 592 -5.02 30.76 8.41
N ALA A 593 -4.28 31.33 7.46
CA ALA A 593 -4.50 32.70 7.01
C ALA A 593 -5.80 32.87 6.22
N ILE A 594 -6.17 31.88 5.41
CA ILE A 594 -7.46 31.86 4.67
C ILE A 594 -8.61 31.62 5.65
N ASN A 595 -8.47 30.66 6.55
CA ASN A 595 -9.47 30.32 7.57
C ASN A 595 -8.82 30.16 8.96
N PRO A 596 -8.80 31.20 9.78
CA PRO A 596 -8.23 31.12 11.13
C PRO A 596 -8.96 30.17 12.09
N ALA A 597 -10.18 29.71 11.76
CA ALA A 597 -10.93 28.73 12.52
C ALA A 597 -10.66 27.28 12.06
N TYR A 598 -9.75 27.08 11.11
CA TYR A 598 -9.38 25.73 10.65
C TYR A 598 -8.44 25.07 11.65
N ASP A 599 -9.00 24.35 12.63
CA ASP A 599 -8.28 23.74 13.75
C ASP A 599 -7.21 22.71 13.29
N ASP A 600 -7.52 21.87 12.29
CA ASP A 600 -6.57 20.91 11.70
C ASP A 600 -5.39 21.62 10.98
N GLY A 601 -5.54 22.86 10.54
CA GLY A 601 -4.45 23.64 9.95
C GLY A 601 -3.32 23.92 10.95
N TYR A 602 -3.65 24.15 12.20
CA TYR A 602 -2.65 24.31 13.27
C TYR A 602 -1.97 22.98 13.63
N VAL A 603 -2.70 21.87 13.59
CA VAL A 603 -2.10 20.52 13.73
C VAL A 603 -1.11 20.26 12.61
N ASN A 604 -1.46 20.60 11.37
CA ASN A 604 -0.57 20.43 10.22
C ASN A 604 0.69 21.29 10.32
N GLN A 605 0.58 22.54 10.78
CA GLN A 605 1.74 23.39 11.09
C GLN A 605 2.62 22.77 12.18
N ALA A 606 2.00 22.20 13.23
CA ALA A 606 2.74 21.54 14.31
C ALA A 606 3.55 20.34 13.76
N LEU A 607 2.97 19.54 12.87
CA LEU A 607 3.67 18.42 12.21
C LEU A 607 4.83 18.90 11.32
N ALA A 608 4.65 20.02 10.65
CA ALA A 608 5.68 20.62 9.81
C ALA A 608 6.70 21.46 10.60
N THR A 609 6.54 21.60 11.91
CA THR A 609 7.51 22.29 12.76
C THR A 609 8.68 21.35 13.04
N SER A 610 9.89 21.86 12.85
CA SER A 610 11.12 21.10 13.10
C SER A 610 11.13 20.50 14.50
N TRP A 611 11.57 19.27 14.64
CA TRP A 611 11.74 18.56 15.91
C TRP A 611 12.63 19.27 16.94
N THR A 612 13.32 20.30 16.52
CA THR A 612 14.10 21.16 17.41
C THR A 612 13.27 22.19 18.14
N ASP A 613 11.99 22.39 17.76
CA ASP A 613 11.12 23.43 18.31
C ASP A 613 9.82 22.82 18.87
N PHE A 614 9.98 22.03 19.93
CA PHE A 614 8.85 21.44 20.66
C PHE A 614 7.94 22.49 21.32
N GLY A 615 8.49 23.69 21.64
CA GLY A 615 7.70 24.80 22.20
C GLY A 615 6.64 25.27 21.21
N VAL A 616 7.06 25.59 20.00
CA VAL A 616 6.14 25.99 18.91
C VAL A 616 5.13 24.89 18.57
N MET A 617 5.56 23.64 18.57
CA MET A 617 4.62 22.52 18.37
C MET A 617 3.53 22.50 19.44
N HIS A 618 3.88 22.66 20.71
CA HIS A 618 2.92 22.75 21.82
C HIS A 618 1.95 23.92 21.63
N GLU A 619 2.44 25.10 21.34
CA GLU A 619 1.60 26.29 21.12
C GLU A 619 0.60 26.09 19.98
N LEU A 620 1.02 25.51 18.85
CA LEU A 620 0.14 25.25 17.70
C LEU A 620 -0.94 24.21 18.05
N LEU A 621 -0.57 23.15 18.77
CA LEU A 621 -1.53 22.14 19.21
C LEU A 621 -2.52 22.71 20.24
N ASP A 622 -2.05 23.57 21.16
CA ASP A 622 -2.92 24.26 22.10
C ASP A 622 -3.88 25.22 21.39
N ARG A 623 -3.42 25.89 20.34
CA ARG A 623 -4.30 26.73 19.53
C ARG A 623 -5.36 25.92 18.80
N SER A 624 -5.01 24.75 18.25
CA SER A 624 -5.99 23.81 17.69
C SER A 624 -7.03 23.38 18.73
N LEU A 625 -6.59 23.00 19.93
CA LEU A 625 -7.47 22.57 21.01
C LEU A 625 -8.31 23.72 21.61
N ALA A 626 -7.84 24.95 21.58
CA ALA A 626 -8.64 26.12 21.94
C ALA A 626 -9.82 26.35 20.97
N LEU A 627 -9.62 26.06 19.68
CA LEU A 627 -10.68 26.10 18.65
C LEU A 627 -11.61 24.88 18.73
N SER A 628 -11.05 23.71 18.96
CA SER A 628 -11.75 22.44 19.00
C SER A 628 -11.19 21.54 20.11
N PRO A 629 -11.72 21.61 21.35
CA PRO A 629 -11.19 20.86 22.50
C PRO A 629 -11.21 19.33 22.30
N THR A 630 -12.04 18.85 21.40
CA THR A 630 -12.18 17.44 21.08
C THR A 630 -11.48 17.03 19.77
N ASN A 631 -10.60 17.87 19.21
CA ASN A 631 -9.82 17.49 18.06
C ASN A 631 -8.89 16.33 18.41
N ALA A 632 -9.30 15.12 18.04
CA ALA A 632 -8.60 13.89 18.42
C ALA A 632 -7.18 13.83 17.82
N ARG A 633 -6.94 14.47 16.68
CA ARG A 633 -5.63 14.56 16.06
C ARG A 633 -4.68 15.45 16.86
N ALA A 634 -5.17 16.60 17.32
CA ALA A 634 -4.42 17.48 18.21
C ALA A 634 -4.13 16.82 19.57
N LEU A 635 -5.13 16.14 20.16
CA LEU A 635 -4.97 15.37 21.40
C LEU A 635 -3.90 14.29 21.25
N TYR A 636 -3.92 13.56 20.13
CA TYR A 636 -2.94 12.50 19.86
C TYR A 636 -1.51 13.06 19.82
N TYR A 637 -1.25 14.07 19.01
CA TYR A 637 0.10 14.61 18.87
C TYR A 637 0.58 15.32 20.15
N LYS A 638 -0.31 16.00 20.87
CA LYS A 638 0.02 16.56 22.18
C LYS A 638 0.35 15.47 23.20
N GLY A 639 -0.43 14.39 23.24
CA GLY A 639 -0.15 13.22 24.08
C GLY A 639 1.20 12.58 23.75
N ALA A 640 1.52 12.41 22.47
CA ALA A 640 2.79 11.86 22.05
C ALA A 640 3.98 12.76 22.45
N LEU A 641 3.84 14.09 22.35
CA LEU A 641 4.86 15.02 22.83
C LEU A 641 5.06 14.93 24.35
N LEU A 642 3.96 14.86 25.13
CA LEU A 642 4.04 14.71 26.59
C LEU A 642 4.72 13.39 26.98
N ARG A 643 4.39 12.28 26.30
CA ARG A 643 5.06 11.00 26.54
C ARG A 643 6.57 11.09 26.26
N MET A 644 6.96 11.69 25.14
CA MET A 644 8.37 11.92 24.79
C MET A 644 9.08 12.83 25.80
N ALA A 645 8.36 13.79 26.37
CA ALA A 645 8.88 14.66 27.44
C ALA A 645 8.94 13.97 28.82
N GLY A 646 8.68 12.67 28.90
CA GLY A 646 8.73 11.90 30.16
C GLY A 646 7.53 12.13 31.08
N LYS A 647 6.38 12.54 30.52
CA LYS A 647 5.11 12.76 31.23
C LYS A 647 4.05 11.73 30.80
N PRO A 648 4.28 10.41 31.01
CA PRO A 648 3.38 9.39 30.49
C PRO A 648 2.00 9.40 31.14
N ALA A 649 1.85 9.88 32.39
CA ALA A 649 0.56 10.00 33.03
C ALA A 649 -0.31 11.07 32.34
N ASP A 650 0.24 12.25 32.08
CA ASP A 650 -0.47 13.34 31.39
C ASP A 650 -0.82 12.95 29.95
N ALA A 651 0.10 12.28 29.27
CA ALA A 651 -0.12 11.75 27.93
C ALA A 651 -1.28 10.75 27.87
N LEU A 652 -1.31 9.81 28.83
CA LEU A 652 -2.35 8.78 28.93
C LEU A 652 -3.74 9.40 29.07
N GLU A 653 -3.90 10.48 29.82
CA GLU A 653 -5.19 11.17 29.98
C GLU A 653 -5.69 11.78 28.66
N LEU A 654 -4.78 12.21 27.77
CA LEU A 654 -5.18 12.66 26.43
C LEU A 654 -5.58 11.49 25.53
N PHE A 655 -4.85 10.38 25.56
CA PHE A 655 -5.18 9.20 24.75
C PHE A 655 -6.52 8.56 25.18
N LYS A 656 -6.85 8.56 26.47
CA LYS A 656 -8.15 8.12 26.99
C LYS A 656 -9.33 8.95 26.47
N GLN A 657 -9.11 10.21 26.07
CA GLN A 657 -10.15 11.02 25.45
C GLN A 657 -10.38 10.63 23.97
N ILE A 658 -9.37 10.04 23.32
CA ILE A 658 -9.45 9.59 21.92
C ILE A 658 -10.08 8.21 21.82
N GLU A 659 -9.67 7.29 22.69
CA GLU A 659 -10.00 5.86 22.64
C GLU A 659 -11.51 5.55 22.50
N PRO A 660 -12.44 6.20 23.23
CA PRO A 660 -13.87 5.90 23.09
C PRO A 660 -14.44 6.21 21.70
N ARG A 661 -13.83 7.15 20.98
CA ARG A 661 -14.25 7.54 19.63
C ARG A 661 -13.56 6.70 18.55
N PHE A 662 -12.35 6.21 18.84
CA PHE A 662 -11.50 5.44 17.94
C PHE A 662 -10.95 4.19 18.63
N PRO A 663 -11.83 3.24 19.05
CA PRO A 663 -11.41 2.10 19.88
C PRO A 663 -10.54 1.08 19.15
N ARG A 664 -10.44 1.21 17.82
CA ARG A 664 -9.63 0.37 16.94
C ARG A 664 -8.42 1.13 16.35
N ASP A 665 -8.13 2.35 16.84
CA ASP A 665 -6.93 3.07 16.37
C ASP A 665 -5.66 2.46 16.98
N ARG A 666 -4.92 1.73 16.16
CA ARG A 666 -3.68 1.06 16.56
C ARG A 666 -2.64 2.05 17.11
N MET A 667 -2.59 3.24 16.53
CA MET A 667 -1.63 4.26 16.93
C MET A 667 -1.90 4.76 18.36
N THR A 668 -3.14 5.08 18.69
CA THR A 668 -3.53 5.48 20.06
C THR A 668 -3.31 4.36 21.06
N LEU A 669 -3.71 3.13 20.71
CA LEU A 669 -3.52 1.95 21.56
C LEU A 669 -2.04 1.66 21.84
N ASN A 670 -1.16 1.78 20.84
CA ASN A 670 0.28 1.65 21.02
C ASN A 670 0.83 2.74 21.96
N GLN A 671 0.41 4.00 21.79
CA GLN A 671 0.81 5.09 22.70
C GLN A 671 0.36 4.83 24.14
N MET A 672 -0.87 4.33 24.34
CA MET A 672 -1.38 3.95 25.67
C MET A 672 -0.55 2.82 26.27
N GLY A 673 -0.24 1.78 25.48
CA GLY A 673 0.62 0.67 25.89
C GLY A 673 2.00 1.13 26.36
N GLU A 674 2.63 2.04 25.62
CA GLU A 674 3.91 2.63 25.98
C GLU A 674 3.82 3.50 27.25
N CYS A 675 2.72 4.26 27.41
CA CYS A 675 2.48 5.01 28.65
C CYS A 675 2.32 4.08 29.85
N TYR A 676 1.52 3.02 29.75
CA TYR A 676 1.35 2.03 30.82
C TYR A 676 2.69 1.37 31.19
N ARG A 677 3.49 1.01 30.19
CA ARG A 677 4.84 0.46 30.41
C ARG A 677 5.74 1.45 31.18
N ALA A 678 5.75 2.71 30.78
CA ALA A 678 6.53 3.75 31.44
C ALA A 678 6.08 4.03 32.89
N LEU A 679 4.80 3.78 33.18
CA LEU A 679 4.19 3.90 34.52
C LEU A 679 4.34 2.64 35.38
N GLY A 680 5.05 1.60 34.92
CA GLY A 680 5.21 0.35 35.65
C GLY A 680 3.92 -0.50 35.76
N ARG A 681 3.03 -0.40 34.76
CA ARG A 681 1.73 -1.09 34.69
C ARG A 681 1.73 -2.17 33.59
N PRO A 682 2.49 -3.26 33.74
CA PRO A 682 2.70 -4.24 32.66
C PRO A 682 1.42 -4.97 32.22
N ALA A 683 0.46 -5.20 33.12
CA ALA A 683 -0.81 -5.85 32.77
C ALA A 683 -1.66 -4.97 31.84
N ASP A 684 -1.72 -3.67 32.09
CA ASP A 684 -2.45 -2.72 31.25
C ASP A 684 -1.73 -2.51 29.90
N ALA A 685 -0.39 -2.47 29.93
CA ALA A 685 0.41 -2.39 28.71
C ALA A 685 0.17 -3.63 27.82
N ARG A 686 0.19 -4.83 28.41
CA ARG A 686 -0.13 -6.08 27.72
C ARG A 686 -1.52 -6.01 27.08
N ALA A 687 -2.56 -5.63 27.83
CA ALA A 687 -3.91 -5.54 27.32
C ALA A 687 -4.05 -4.55 26.15
N ALA A 688 -3.35 -3.42 26.21
CA ALA A 688 -3.34 -2.45 25.10
C ALA A 688 -2.69 -3.02 23.83
N PHE A 689 -1.52 -3.65 23.93
CA PHE A 689 -0.84 -4.24 22.77
C PHE A 689 -1.54 -5.48 22.23
N GLU A 690 -2.17 -6.32 23.06
CA GLU A 690 -3.00 -7.43 22.61
C GLU A 690 -4.19 -6.95 21.77
N ARG A 691 -4.80 -5.80 22.12
CA ARG A 691 -5.82 -5.17 21.28
C ARG A 691 -5.28 -4.70 19.94
N VAL A 692 -4.06 -4.16 19.89
CA VAL A 692 -3.41 -3.80 18.62
C VAL A 692 -3.22 -5.04 17.75
N LEU A 693 -2.65 -6.12 18.32
CA LEU A 693 -2.38 -7.36 17.58
C LEU A 693 -3.67 -8.10 17.15
N ALA A 694 -4.78 -7.88 17.84
CA ALA A 694 -6.09 -8.37 17.38
C ALA A 694 -6.62 -7.62 16.14
N ILE A 695 -6.13 -6.39 15.91
CA ILE A 695 -6.48 -5.57 14.72
C ILE A 695 -5.49 -5.82 13.59
N ASP A 696 -4.19 -5.82 13.91
CA ASP A 696 -3.10 -6.12 12.98
C ASP A 696 -2.07 -7.01 13.66
N PRO A 697 -2.05 -8.31 13.35
CA PRO A 697 -1.10 -9.27 13.94
C PRO A 697 0.36 -8.96 13.65
N ASP A 698 0.62 -8.13 12.65
CA ASP A 698 1.97 -7.78 12.20
C ASP A 698 2.40 -6.37 12.65
N ASP A 699 1.64 -5.72 13.53
CA ASP A 699 2.00 -4.39 14.06
C ASP A 699 3.32 -4.46 14.82
N ILE A 700 4.35 -3.88 14.21
CA ILE A 700 5.73 -4.00 14.68
C ILE A 700 5.95 -3.32 16.04
N THR A 701 5.22 -2.25 16.33
CA THR A 701 5.31 -1.56 17.61
C THR A 701 4.75 -2.41 18.73
N ALA A 702 3.57 -2.95 18.51
CA ALA A 702 2.94 -3.85 19.47
C ALA A 702 3.77 -5.12 19.69
N LEU A 703 4.24 -5.75 18.61
CA LEU A 703 5.11 -6.94 18.68
C LEU A 703 6.39 -6.68 19.49
N TYR A 704 7.00 -5.51 19.33
CA TYR A 704 8.21 -5.17 20.07
C TYR A 704 7.95 -5.00 21.57
N TYR A 705 7.00 -4.18 21.93
CA TYR A 705 6.80 -3.80 23.33
C TYR A 705 6.04 -4.84 24.14
N ILE A 706 5.20 -5.69 23.51
CA ILE A 706 4.42 -6.70 24.22
C ILE A 706 5.30 -7.83 24.78
N VAL A 707 6.46 -8.09 24.16
CA VAL A 707 7.41 -9.12 24.64
C VAL A 707 7.78 -8.88 26.10
N ASP A 708 8.08 -7.63 26.42
CA ASP A 708 8.44 -7.23 27.79
C ASP A 708 7.24 -7.35 28.74
N ALA A 709 6.07 -6.92 28.29
CA ALA A 709 4.82 -7.05 29.06
C ALA A 709 4.46 -8.51 29.32
N TYR A 710 4.62 -9.42 28.36
CA TYR A 710 4.44 -10.86 28.57
C TYR A 710 5.39 -11.42 29.61
N ARG A 711 6.70 -11.08 29.56
CA ARG A 711 7.67 -11.53 30.56
C ARG A 711 7.32 -11.05 31.97
N GLN A 712 6.98 -9.77 32.10
CA GLN A 712 6.62 -9.19 33.41
C GLN A 712 5.28 -9.72 33.96
N THR A 713 4.41 -10.26 33.12
CA THR A 713 3.12 -10.88 33.53
C THR A 713 3.18 -12.41 33.59
N GLY A 714 4.36 -13.01 33.55
CA GLY A 714 4.56 -14.45 33.73
C GLY A 714 4.30 -15.32 32.48
N ALA A 715 4.20 -14.72 31.28
CA ALA A 715 3.92 -15.42 30.01
C ALA A 715 5.21 -15.58 29.18
N ALA A 716 6.29 -16.10 29.71
CA ALA A 716 7.60 -16.14 29.07
C ALA A 716 7.61 -16.91 27.74
N GLU A 717 6.92 -18.04 27.64
CA GLU A 717 6.85 -18.83 26.40
C GLU A 717 6.18 -18.06 25.27
N ILE A 718 5.12 -17.30 25.59
CA ILE A 718 4.44 -16.43 24.61
C ILE A 718 5.39 -15.29 24.21
N ALA A 719 6.13 -14.72 25.16
CA ALA A 719 7.10 -13.67 24.89
C ALA A 719 8.17 -14.13 23.89
N ASP A 720 8.70 -15.33 24.04
CA ASP A 720 9.74 -15.84 23.16
C ASP A 720 9.21 -16.10 21.73
N LYS A 721 8.00 -16.64 21.60
CA LYS A 721 7.33 -16.80 20.29
C LYS A 721 7.07 -15.45 19.63
N THR A 722 6.55 -14.49 20.38
CA THR A 722 6.27 -13.13 19.88
C THR A 722 7.53 -12.41 19.46
N ASN A 723 8.62 -12.59 20.18
CA ASN A 723 9.92 -12.02 19.81
C ASN A 723 10.45 -12.56 18.48
N LEU A 724 10.26 -13.86 18.20
CA LEU A 724 10.61 -14.43 16.89
C LEU A 724 9.75 -13.83 15.77
N THR A 725 8.45 -13.67 16.00
CA THR A 725 7.57 -12.99 15.06
C THR A 725 8.01 -11.54 14.83
N TYR A 726 8.30 -10.80 15.90
CA TYR A 726 8.83 -9.44 15.80
C TYR A 726 10.08 -9.37 14.92
N LEU A 727 11.06 -10.24 15.14
CA LEU A 727 12.30 -10.23 14.36
C LEU A 727 12.06 -10.47 12.87
N ASP A 728 11.10 -11.33 12.52
CA ASP A 728 10.73 -11.55 11.13
C ASP A 728 10.08 -10.31 10.49
N ARG A 729 9.13 -9.69 11.19
CA ARG A 729 8.40 -8.51 10.71
C ARG A 729 9.27 -7.26 10.68
N PHE A 730 10.20 -7.13 11.62
CA PHE A 730 11.12 -5.98 11.68
C PHE A 730 12.02 -5.89 10.45
N GLU A 731 12.51 -7.00 9.94
CA GLU A 731 13.37 -7.01 8.76
C GLU A 731 12.61 -6.57 7.50
N ASP A 732 11.37 -7.02 7.33
CA ASP A 732 10.53 -6.58 6.23
C ASP A 732 10.21 -5.09 6.33
N TRP A 733 9.82 -4.61 7.51
CA TRP A 733 9.59 -3.21 7.78
C TRP A 733 10.82 -2.36 7.47
N ARG A 734 12.00 -2.78 7.91
CA ARG A 734 13.27 -2.08 7.68
C ARG A 734 13.57 -1.92 6.19
N ILE A 735 13.34 -2.94 5.39
CA ILE A 735 13.55 -2.90 3.93
C ILE A 735 12.58 -1.91 3.27
N HIS A 736 11.31 -1.97 3.63
CA HIS A 736 10.29 -1.05 3.12
C HIS A 736 10.57 0.39 3.53
N TYR A 737 10.93 0.60 4.78
CA TYR A 737 11.25 1.91 5.30
C TYR A 737 12.42 2.55 4.57
N LEU A 738 13.53 1.84 4.43
CA LEU A 738 14.71 2.35 3.75
C LEU A 738 14.41 2.71 2.29
N ALA A 739 13.69 1.86 1.57
CA ALA A 739 13.32 2.14 0.19
C ALA A 739 12.45 3.40 0.07
N ASN A 740 11.47 3.58 0.93
CA ASN A 740 10.58 4.75 0.90
C ASN A 740 11.29 6.04 1.30
N GLU A 741 12.11 6.01 2.35
CA GLU A 741 12.75 7.18 2.90
C GLU A 741 13.88 7.73 1.99
N TYR A 742 14.66 6.85 1.36
CA TYR A 742 15.80 7.30 0.55
C TYR A 742 15.42 7.77 -0.85
N ILE A 743 14.32 7.30 -1.40
CA ILE A 743 13.96 7.54 -2.81
C ILE A 743 12.90 8.62 -2.98
N LYS A 744 11.92 8.73 -2.06
CA LYS A 744 10.90 9.79 -2.11
C LYS A 744 11.44 11.21 -1.94
N ARG A 745 12.61 11.36 -1.35
CA ARG A 745 13.16 12.67 -0.99
C ARG A 745 13.66 13.52 -2.15
N ASP A 746 13.89 12.94 -3.30
CA ASP A 746 14.60 13.63 -4.38
C ASP A 746 14.05 13.32 -5.78
N GLU A 747 12.84 13.82 -6.04
CA GLU A 747 12.17 13.55 -7.30
C GLU A 747 12.82 14.23 -8.53
N VAL A 748 13.36 15.43 -8.38
CA VAL A 748 14.03 16.11 -9.49
C VAL A 748 15.46 15.61 -9.65
N ALA A 749 16.21 15.47 -8.57
CA ALA A 749 17.52 14.84 -8.62
C ALA A 749 17.42 13.37 -9.08
N ARG A 750 16.28 12.70 -8.81
CA ARG A 750 16.01 11.36 -9.33
C ARG A 750 15.85 11.33 -10.85
N VAL A 751 15.12 12.27 -11.42
CA VAL A 751 15.00 12.39 -12.90
C VAL A 751 16.33 12.70 -13.56
N GLU A 752 17.21 13.43 -12.88
CA GLU A 752 18.53 13.79 -13.39
C GLU A 752 19.67 12.87 -12.92
N ALA A 753 19.64 12.40 -11.67
CA ALA A 753 20.78 11.71 -11.05
C ALA A 753 20.61 10.18 -10.95
N VAL A 754 19.42 9.64 -11.23
CA VAL A 754 19.20 8.20 -11.22
C VAL A 754 18.59 7.73 -12.53
N PRO A 755 19.27 7.95 -13.66
CA PRO A 755 18.86 7.38 -14.95
C PRO A 755 18.69 5.87 -14.88
N TRP A 756 19.38 5.19 -13.97
CA TRP A 756 19.38 3.73 -13.87
C TRP A 756 18.03 3.14 -13.47
N HIS A 757 17.19 3.84 -12.68
CA HIS A 757 15.84 3.36 -12.39
C HIS A 757 14.98 3.32 -13.65
N VAL A 758 15.18 4.32 -14.49
CA VAL A 758 14.39 4.56 -15.69
C VAL A 758 15.02 3.83 -16.88
N HIS A 759 16.34 3.79 -16.96
CA HIS A 759 17.07 3.11 -18.04
C HIS A 759 17.13 1.59 -17.88
N ALA A 760 16.88 1.04 -16.69
CA ALA A 760 16.68 -0.40 -16.55
C ALA A 760 15.52 -0.93 -17.42
N ASP A 761 14.59 -0.05 -17.83
CA ASP A 761 13.51 -0.39 -18.75
C ASP A 761 13.92 -0.39 -20.22
N VAL A 762 14.90 0.44 -20.60
CA VAL A 762 15.21 0.66 -22.00
C VAL A 762 16.17 -0.39 -22.52
N ASP A 763 16.99 -0.91 -21.68
CA ASP A 763 18.07 -1.78 -22.13
C ASP A 763 18.44 -2.86 -21.12
N MET A 764 17.51 -3.80 -20.89
CA MET A 764 17.87 -5.03 -20.19
C MET A 764 18.91 -5.85 -20.97
N GLY A 765 19.07 -5.62 -22.27
CA GLY A 765 20.19 -6.12 -23.05
C GLY A 765 21.50 -5.42 -22.69
N ALA A 766 21.49 -4.10 -22.45
CA ALA A 766 22.67 -3.35 -22.03
C ALA A 766 22.87 -3.37 -20.51
N ALA A 767 21.80 -3.39 -19.71
CA ALA A 767 21.90 -3.49 -18.24
C ALA A 767 22.45 -4.85 -17.78
N THR A 768 22.27 -5.92 -18.56
CA THR A 768 22.96 -7.20 -18.30
C THR A 768 24.47 -7.12 -18.56
N ASN A 769 24.94 -6.09 -19.25
CA ASN A 769 26.36 -5.81 -19.49
C ASN A 769 26.88 -4.63 -18.68
N ALA A 770 26.04 -3.84 -18.03
CA ALA A 770 26.44 -2.84 -17.06
C ALA A 770 26.78 -3.53 -15.74
N ASP A 771 27.98 -3.30 -15.24
CA ASP A 771 28.40 -3.83 -13.95
C ASP A 771 27.41 -3.41 -12.86
N PRO A 772 26.83 -4.36 -12.11
CA PRO A 772 25.93 -4.02 -11.02
C PRO A 772 26.64 -3.14 -10.00
N ILE A 773 26.03 -2.01 -9.66
CA ILE A 773 26.55 -1.11 -8.62
C ILE A 773 26.20 -1.73 -7.29
N TYR A 774 27.16 -2.38 -6.65
CA TYR A 774 27.02 -2.86 -5.28
C TYR A 774 27.21 -1.70 -4.31
N TRP A 775 26.18 -1.43 -3.52
CA TRP A 775 26.29 -0.53 -2.38
C TRP A 775 26.94 -1.28 -1.24
N THR A 776 28.17 -0.91 -0.89
CA THR A 776 28.81 -1.40 0.33
C THR A 776 28.27 -0.58 1.53
N SER A 777 28.42 -1.12 2.73
CA SER A 777 28.10 -0.40 3.98
C SER A 777 28.82 0.94 4.12
N GLU A 778 29.84 1.19 3.32
CA GLU A 778 30.62 2.42 3.27
C GLU A 778 30.21 3.36 2.12
N GLY A 779 29.21 2.97 1.32
CA GLY A 779 28.60 3.83 0.32
C GLY A 779 29.48 4.25 -0.86
N VAL A 780 30.57 3.55 -1.15
CA VAL A 780 31.48 3.83 -2.29
C VAL A 780 31.27 2.76 -3.34
N PRO A 781 31.00 3.11 -4.63
CA PRO A 781 30.94 2.12 -5.69
C PRO A 781 32.32 1.50 -5.90
N LYS A 782 32.45 0.19 -5.70
CA LYS A 782 33.66 -0.55 -6.09
C LYS A 782 33.52 -1.05 -7.51
N LYS A 783 34.50 -0.74 -8.35
CA LYS A 783 34.66 -1.38 -9.66
C LYS A 783 34.91 -2.86 -9.45
N LYS A 784 34.24 -3.70 -10.23
CA LYS A 784 34.38 -5.15 -10.21
C LYS A 784 35.82 -5.56 -10.44
N GLU A 785 36.47 -6.19 -9.47
CA GLU A 785 37.49 -7.19 -9.77
C GLU A 785 36.76 -8.44 -10.25
N SER A 786 37.19 -9.01 -11.36
CA SER A 786 36.62 -10.17 -12.00
C SER A 786 36.46 -11.31 -10.97
N VAL A 787 35.23 -11.58 -10.54
CA VAL A 787 34.94 -12.74 -9.70
C VAL A 787 35.18 -13.98 -10.53
N LYS A 788 36.20 -14.74 -10.18
CA LYS A 788 36.39 -16.11 -10.69
C LYS A 788 35.12 -16.90 -10.33
N GLN A 789 34.51 -17.50 -11.35
CA GLN A 789 33.37 -18.38 -11.20
C GLN A 789 33.62 -19.38 -10.07
N LEU A 790 32.80 -19.34 -9.04
CA LEU A 790 32.75 -20.42 -8.04
C LEU A 790 32.21 -21.70 -8.71
N PRO A 791 32.78 -22.84 -8.41
CA PRO A 791 32.30 -24.10 -8.96
C PRO A 791 30.86 -24.40 -8.50
N PRO A 792 30.04 -25.08 -9.32
CA PRO A 792 28.67 -25.42 -8.98
C PRO A 792 28.61 -26.26 -7.71
N ARG A 793 27.69 -25.94 -6.81
CA ARG A 793 27.43 -26.75 -5.59
C ARG A 793 27.01 -28.17 -5.97
N PRO A 794 27.46 -29.19 -5.26
CA PRO A 794 27.02 -30.56 -5.49
C PRO A 794 25.52 -30.69 -5.16
N PRO A 795 24.79 -31.58 -5.82
CA PRO A 795 23.37 -31.81 -5.61
C PRO A 795 23.15 -32.39 -4.20
N ARG A 796 22.18 -31.87 -3.47
CA ARG A 796 21.62 -32.46 -2.24
C ARG A 796 20.40 -33.31 -2.57
#